data_4ca22cc690ae165e2d321f3e48a6ac9c
#
_entry.id   4ca22cc690ae165e2d321f3e48a6ac9c
#
_cell.length_a   1.000
_cell.length_b   1.000
_cell.length_c   1.000
_cell.angle_alpha   90.00
_cell.angle_beta   90.00
_cell.angle_gamma   90.00
#
_symmetry.space_group_name_H-M   'P 1'
#
loop_
_entity.id
_entity.type
_entity.pdbx_description
1 polymer ?
#
loop_
_entity_poly.entity_id
_entity_poly.type
_entity_poly.pdbx_seq_one_letter_code
_entity_poly.pdbx_strand_id
1 'polypeptide(L)'
;MSWEVRIMRSATSFFDMPLMRMQLRRAWPLLAAETLLWIFLLPAPLPGFLSGDTGYWIYEQHILESALKGGVYMAAVFGLFFAILSFFYLFNTRATNCCHALPLRRETLFMTSYLTGLFCQLAALLPAFALTAYWFLPSSPYTFPHWDVLGRALGGAAMEIVFFYSFAVFCAMFSGQALSAAVFYLVGNSLIAGIELMLRNFAGEYLYGYVNGGLKLGPFSPFFFLVRRMNVYINHEWVEASQRLVPAGCSVSGYSYLYVYAAAGLVFAALALALYRRRKSEMSGSVVAISWAVPVFQYGVAFCAALVLGQASYILLFGQYRTNGVHSFSGTIMCMLVSGLLGYYISEALVKKSLRVLHSGARGACIVALVLTLTSVTLTFDLTGYEGRVPDVRDIETAYVSFGGQTRFDTADAATLSLITEAHRAIVADKSYQQAQASSHTSEDDDESRIYCLSFDYTLKSGVHILRDYRVTLPLADLGVSGTTTEALNALYTCPTAVYSRELHVRFPDALPDNPNQNFTNTGYYIHDAYSPDGDSSLTYTLTARQAEAVCRAAMEDCARPAVAQDIFSAQENPSTADTSGISHYRYVELYANVVTFHDDGSSSRSVDTIGFEVTPAMTSTLAVLEEIERTCEPDASPVSAEEAIP
;
A
#
# COMPACT_ATOMS: atom_id res chain seq x y z
N MET A 1 -38.52 55.70 -6.89
CA MET A 1 -38.03 55.39 -5.54
C MET A 1 -37.97 53.88 -5.21
N SER A 2 -38.72 53.00 -5.85
CA SER A 2 -38.69 51.55 -5.53
C SER A 2 -37.57 50.75 -6.24
N TRP A 3 -37.04 51.21 -7.35
CA TRP A 3 -35.98 50.56 -8.13
C TRP A 3 -34.60 50.78 -7.53
N GLU A 4 -34.28 51.98 -7.08
CA GLU A 4 -32.98 52.30 -6.46
C GLU A 4 -32.78 51.59 -5.12
N VAL A 5 -33.86 51.43 -4.32
CA VAL A 5 -33.81 50.69 -3.03
C VAL A 5 -33.58 49.18 -3.23
N ARG A 6 -34.07 48.60 -4.34
CA ARG A 6 -33.80 47.20 -4.69
C ARG A 6 -32.36 46.97 -5.15
N ILE A 7 -31.78 47.91 -5.89
CA ILE A 7 -30.40 47.88 -6.34
C ILE A 7 -29.46 48.03 -5.15
N MET A 8 -29.75 48.95 -4.21
CA MET A 8 -28.93 49.08 -2.97
C MET A 8 -29.02 47.88 -2.04
N ARG A 9 -30.16 47.18 -1.94
CA ARG A 9 -30.28 45.96 -1.14
C ARG A 9 -29.48 44.80 -1.73
N SER A 10 -29.36 44.67 -3.04
CA SER A 10 -28.55 43.64 -3.69
C SER A 10 -27.04 43.87 -3.49
N ALA A 11 -26.61 45.15 -3.42
CA ALA A 11 -25.19 45.51 -3.23
C ALA A 11 -24.61 45.18 -1.85
N THR A 12 -25.45 44.89 -0.85
CA THR A 12 -25.04 44.54 0.52
C THR A 12 -25.15 43.05 0.84
N SER A 13 -25.82 42.26 0.01
CA SER A 13 -25.98 40.82 0.20
C SER A 13 -24.68 40.05 -0.13
N PHE A 14 -24.33 39.07 0.70
CA PHE A 14 -23.23 38.14 0.44
C PHE A 14 -23.59 37.10 -0.63
N PHE A 15 -24.84 37.04 -1.08
CA PHE A 15 -25.36 36.03 -1.99
C PHE A 15 -26.35 36.65 -3.00
N ASP A 16 -26.21 36.26 -4.27
CA ASP A 16 -27.06 36.74 -5.37
C ASP A 16 -27.84 35.59 -6.02
N MET A 17 -29.18 35.60 -5.84
CA MET A 17 -30.07 34.54 -6.36
C MET A 17 -30.19 34.51 -7.90
N PRO A 18 -30.24 35.61 -8.63
CA PRO A 18 -30.23 35.62 -10.08
C PRO A 18 -28.97 34.94 -10.65
N LEU A 19 -27.80 35.24 -10.10
CA LEU A 19 -26.54 34.65 -10.50
C LEU A 19 -26.54 33.14 -10.23
N MET A 20 -26.98 32.69 -9.05
CA MET A 20 -27.14 31.28 -8.72
C MET A 20 -28.01 30.54 -9.74
N ARG A 21 -29.19 31.08 -10.07
CA ARG A 21 -30.10 30.45 -11.04
C ARG A 21 -29.45 30.31 -12.43
N MET A 22 -28.70 31.31 -12.84
CA MET A 22 -27.97 31.26 -14.11
C MET A 22 -26.89 30.15 -14.08
N GLN A 23 -26.14 30.05 -13.01
CA GLN A 23 -25.10 29.01 -12.85
C GLN A 23 -25.70 27.61 -12.77
N LEU A 24 -26.80 27.41 -12.03
CA LEU A 24 -27.54 26.15 -11.98
C LEU A 24 -28.00 25.67 -13.35
N ARG A 25 -28.58 26.56 -14.17
CA ARG A 25 -28.97 26.25 -15.55
C ARG A 25 -27.79 25.84 -16.43
N ARG A 26 -26.61 26.31 -16.12
CA ARG A 26 -25.39 25.94 -16.84
C ARG A 26 -24.78 24.63 -16.31
N ALA A 27 -24.95 24.37 -15.02
CA ALA A 27 -24.34 23.23 -14.33
C ALA A 27 -25.17 21.94 -14.44
N TRP A 28 -26.44 21.99 -14.88
CA TRP A 28 -27.34 20.84 -14.87
C TRP A 28 -26.81 19.58 -15.60
N PRO A 29 -26.08 19.68 -16.76
CA PRO A 29 -25.59 18.49 -17.41
C PRO A 29 -24.52 17.77 -16.58
N LEU A 30 -23.66 18.56 -15.91
CA LEU A 30 -22.62 18.02 -15.05
C LEU A 30 -23.21 17.42 -13.77
N LEU A 31 -24.21 18.08 -13.18
CA LEU A 31 -24.97 17.56 -12.05
C LEU A 31 -25.68 16.25 -12.40
N ALA A 32 -26.33 16.17 -13.56
CA ALA A 32 -26.99 14.95 -14.03
C ALA A 32 -25.98 13.80 -14.23
N ALA A 33 -24.82 14.09 -14.83
CA ALA A 33 -23.76 13.10 -15.03
C ALA A 33 -23.22 12.58 -13.70
N GLU A 34 -22.94 13.46 -12.73
CA GLU A 34 -22.50 13.08 -11.40
C GLU A 34 -23.55 12.23 -10.67
N THR A 35 -24.82 12.64 -10.70
CA THR A 35 -25.93 11.88 -10.09
C THR A 35 -26.05 10.49 -10.70
N LEU A 36 -25.99 10.36 -12.03
CA LEU A 36 -26.04 9.07 -12.71
C LEU A 36 -24.89 8.14 -12.31
N LEU A 37 -23.68 8.70 -12.20
CA LEU A 37 -22.52 7.91 -11.77
C LEU A 37 -22.63 7.48 -10.30
N TRP A 38 -23.16 8.34 -9.42
CA TRP A 38 -23.47 7.96 -8.04
C TRP A 38 -24.52 6.86 -7.96
N ILE A 39 -25.58 6.90 -8.80
CA ILE A 39 -26.59 5.85 -8.88
C ILE A 39 -25.96 4.54 -9.39
N PHE A 40 -25.05 4.61 -10.34
CA PHE A 40 -24.34 3.44 -10.84
C PHE A 40 -23.40 2.83 -9.80
N LEU A 41 -22.73 3.68 -9.01
CA LEU A 41 -21.74 3.26 -8.02
C LEU A 41 -22.38 2.65 -6.75
N LEU A 42 -23.44 3.28 -6.22
CA LEU A 42 -24.03 2.91 -4.93
C LEU A 42 -25.21 1.93 -5.08
N PRO A 43 -26.40 2.32 -5.59
CA PRO A 43 -27.58 1.47 -5.57
C PRO A 43 -27.61 0.43 -6.68
N ALA A 44 -27.00 0.66 -7.85
CA ALA A 44 -27.14 -0.26 -8.99
C ALA A 44 -26.60 -1.68 -8.74
N PRO A 45 -25.51 -1.92 -7.99
CA PRO A 45 -25.04 -3.27 -7.68
C PRO A 45 -25.87 -4.00 -6.61
N LEU A 46 -26.63 -3.27 -5.76
CA LEU A 46 -27.36 -3.87 -4.63
C LEU A 46 -28.34 -4.99 -5.02
N PRO A 47 -29.16 -4.88 -6.10
CA PRO A 47 -30.06 -5.94 -6.48
C PRO A 47 -29.35 -7.25 -6.85
N GLY A 48 -28.13 -7.19 -7.37
CA GLY A 48 -27.30 -8.36 -7.66
C GLY A 48 -26.91 -9.16 -6.42
N PHE A 49 -26.67 -8.47 -5.32
CA PHE A 49 -26.39 -9.13 -4.04
C PHE A 49 -27.65 -9.76 -3.43
N LEU A 50 -28.85 -9.19 -3.67
CA LEU A 50 -30.14 -9.72 -3.17
C LEU A 50 -30.51 -11.10 -3.76
N SER A 51 -29.98 -11.44 -4.92
CA SER A 51 -30.28 -12.71 -5.60
C SER A 51 -29.40 -13.87 -5.12
N GLY A 52 -28.37 -13.60 -4.32
CA GLY A 52 -27.43 -14.59 -3.78
C GLY A 52 -27.69 -14.88 -2.29
N ASP A 53 -27.15 -15.99 -1.82
CA ASP A 53 -27.15 -16.37 -0.38
C ASP A 53 -26.11 -15.56 0.41
N THR A 54 -25.98 -14.28 0.08
CA THR A 54 -24.96 -13.37 0.63
C THR A 54 -25.46 -12.72 1.91
N GLY A 55 -24.60 -12.71 2.93
CA GLY A 55 -24.95 -12.12 4.22
C GLY A 55 -25.13 -10.60 4.15
N TYR A 56 -25.93 -10.06 5.07
CA TYR A 56 -26.28 -8.63 5.15
C TYR A 56 -25.05 -7.69 5.26
N TRP A 57 -23.97 -8.13 5.88
CA TRP A 57 -22.71 -7.35 6.03
C TRP A 57 -22.05 -6.95 4.70
N ILE A 58 -22.29 -7.71 3.62
CA ILE A 58 -21.80 -7.41 2.27
C ILE A 58 -22.41 -6.12 1.73
N TYR A 59 -23.68 -5.86 2.04
CA TYR A 59 -24.35 -4.60 1.69
C TYR A 59 -23.75 -3.42 2.44
N GLU A 60 -23.51 -3.56 3.76
CA GLU A 60 -22.87 -2.53 4.58
C GLU A 60 -21.48 -2.22 4.06
N GLN A 61 -20.68 -3.26 3.80
CA GLN A 61 -19.35 -3.12 3.24
C GLN A 61 -19.40 -2.42 1.89
N HIS A 62 -20.27 -2.85 0.97
CA HIS A 62 -20.40 -2.24 -0.35
C HIS A 62 -20.78 -0.75 -0.27
N ILE A 63 -21.77 -0.40 0.56
CA ILE A 63 -22.22 0.99 0.72
C ILE A 63 -21.08 1.86 1.24
N LEU A 64 -20.40 1.42 2.30
CA LEU A 64 -19.30 2.17 2.90
C LEU A 64 -18.09 2.26 1.95
N GLU A 65 -17.72 1.17 1.32
CA GLU A 65 -16.55 1.15 0.41
C GLU A 65 -16.80 1.98 -0.84
N SER A 66 -17.97 1.84 -1.46
CA SER A 66 -18.35 2.62 -2.64
C SER A 66 -18.49 4.11 -2.32
N ALA A 67 -19.06 4.47 -1.16
CA ALA A 67 -19.21 5.87 -0.77
C ALA A 67 -17.88 6.52 -0.40
N LEU A 68 -16.98 5.81 0.28
CA LEU A 68 -15.73 6.36 0.81
C LEU A 68 -14.56 6.22 -0.18
N LYS A 69 -14.30 5.03 -0.73
CA LYS A 69 -13.24 4.87 -1.74
C LYS A 69 -13.68 5.39 -3.11
N GLY A 70 -14.88 4.99 -3.57
CA GLY A 70 -15.47 5.50 -4.81
C GLY A 70 -15.74 6.99 -4.75
N GLY A 71 -16.16 7.48 -3.58
CA GLY A 71 -16.38 8.89 -3.28
C GLY A 71 -15.16 9.77 -3.51
N VAL A 72 -13.96 9.32 -3.11
CA VAL A 72 -12.71 10.06 -3.37
C VAL A 72 -12.52 10.32 -4.87
N TYR A 73 -12.73 9.31 -5.72
CA TYR A 73 -12.63 9.47 -7.17
C TYR A 73 -13.67 10.43 -7.71
N MET A 74 -14.93 10.28 -7.27
CA MET A 74 -16.03 11.15 -7.67
C MET A 74 -15.81 12.60 -7.25
N ALA A 75 -15.47 12.83 -5.98
CA ALA A 75 -15.21 14.16 -5.44
C ALA A 75 -13.99 14.82 -6.10
N ALA A 76 -12.93 14.06 -6.39
CA ALA A 76 -11.74 14.59 -7.05
C ALA A 76 -12.02 15.02 -8.49
N VAL A 77 -12.72 14.21 -9.27
CA VAL A 77 -13.02 14.49 -10.69
C VAL A 77 -14.07 15.59 -10.80
N PHE A 78 -15.23 15.43 -10.17
CA PHE A 78 -16.32 16.39 -10.26
C PHE A 78 -16.00 17.70 -9.54
N GLY A 79 -15.21 17.65 -8.42
CA GLY A 79 -14.71 18.83 -7.74
C GLY A 79 -13.94 19.76 -8.68
N LEU A 80 -13.07 19.20 -9.53
CA LEU A 80 -12.33 19.95 -10.53
C LEU A 80 -13.28 20.55 -11.60
N PHE A 81 -14.18 19.73 -12.16
CA PHE A 81 -15.09 20.20 -13.21
C PHE A 81 -16.04 21.29 -12.71
N PHE A 82 -16.64 21.14 -11.53
CA PHE A 82 -17.49 22.16 -10.93
C PHE A 82 -16.72 23.43 -10.58
N ALA A 83 -15.47 23.32 -10.09
CA ALA A 83 -14.63 24.48 -9.84
C ALA A 83 -14.33 25.27 -11.13
N ILE A 84 -13.96 24.57 -12.21
CA ILE A 84 -13.73 25.20 -13.52
C ILE A 84 -15.01 25.82 -14.05
N LEU A 85 -16.16 25.16 -13.95
CA LEU A 85 -17.43 25.61 -14.44
C LEU A 85 -17.93 26.87 -13.68
N SER A 86 -17.87 26.83 -12.33
CA SER A 86 -18.32 27.92 -11.46
C SER A 86 -17.50 29.20 -11.63
N PHE A 87 -16.18 29.03 -11.90
CA PHE A 87 -15.25 30.16 -12.07
C PHE A 87 -14.76 30.32 -13.52
N PHE A 88 -15.49 29.75 -14.48
CA PHE A 88 -15.11 29.78 -15.90
C PHE A 88 -14.86 31.22 -16.42
N TYR A 89 -15.57 32.20 -15.88
CA TYR A 89 -15.39 33.60 -16.28
C TYR A 89 -13.97 34.13 -16.01
N LEU A 90 -13.23 33.55 -15.07
CA LEU A 90 -11.86 33.97 -14.75
C LEU A 90 -10.81 33.57 -15.80
N PHE A 91 -11.16 32.62 -16.66
CA PHE A 91 -10.25 32.08 -17.68
C PHE A 91 -10.40 32.77 -19.06
N ASN A 92 -11.39 33.65 -19.20
CA ASN A 92 -11.65 34.40 -20.43
C ASN A 92 -11.72 35.88 -20.14
N THR A 93 -10.86 36.69 -20.77
CA THR A 93 -10.74 38.12 -20.53
C THR A 93 -12.06 38.86 -20.76
N ARG A 94 -12.82 38.51 -21.84
CA ARG A 94 -14.13 39.13 -22.12
C ARG A 94 -15.14 38.80 -21.04
N ALA A 95 -15.21 37.56 -20.61
CA ALA A 95 -16.13 37.13 -19.55
C ALA A 95 -15.75 37.74 -18.19
N THR A 96 -14.45 37.83 -17.88
CA THR A 96 -13.95 38.50 -16.66
C THR A 96 -14.42 39.95 -16.60
N ASN A 97 -14.20 40.71 -17.67
CA ASN A 97 -14.59 42.12 -17.73
C ASN A 97 -16.10 42.27 -17.62
N CYS A 98 -16.88 41.41 -18.27
CA CYS A 98 -18.34 41.43 -18.18
C CYS A 98 -18.83 41.15 -16.75
N CYS A 99 -18.31 40.13 -16.11
CA CYS A 99 -18.72 39.76 -14.73
C CYS A 99 -18.29 40.82 -13.70
N HIS A 100 -17.12 41.43 -13.86
CA HIS A 100 -16.66 42.49 -12.96
C HIS A 100 -17.32 43.86 -13.22
N ALA A 101 -17.99 44.04 -14.34
CA ALA A 101 -18.82 45.22 -14.62
C ALA A 101 -20.22 45.14 -13.97
N LEU A 102 -20.62 43.95 -13.46
CA LEU A 102 -21.87 43.82 -12.72
C LEU A 102 -21.82 44.64 -11.42
N PRO A 103 -22.92 45.21 -10.97
CA PRO A 103 -23.00 46.00 -9.72
C PRO A 103 -23.00 45.08 -8.49
N LEU A 104 -22.05 44.13 -8.45
CA LEU A 104 -21.89 43.16 -7.38
C LEU A 104 -20.51 43.30 -6.74
N ARG A 105 -20.44 43.12 -5.42
CA ARG A 105 -19.15 43.05 -4.73
C ARG A 105 -18.40 41.78 -5.16
N ARG A 106 -17.08 41.86 -5.28
CA ARG A 106 -16.25 40.69 -5.62
C ARG A 106 -16.51 39.50 -4.69
N GLU A 107 -16.72 39.77 -3.42
CA GLU A 107 -17.02 38.74 -2.40
C GLU A 107 -18.36 38.04 -2.68
N THR A 108 -19.39 38.79 -3.02
CA THR A 108 -20.71 38.25 -3.38
C THR A 108 -20.60 37.36 -4.63
N LEU A 109 -19.86 37.81 -5.65
CA LEU A 109 -19.64 37.04 -6.87
C LEU A 109 -18.90 35.72 -6.57
N PHE A 110 -17.84 35.75 -5.73
CA PHE A 110 -17.11 34.55 -5.31
C PHE A 110 -17.99 33.61 -4.49
N MET A 111 -18.64 34.12 -3.42
CA MET A 111 -19.44 33.31 -2.51
C MET A 111 -20.62 32.65 -3.22
N THR A 112 -21.32 33.38 -4.10
CA THR A 112 -22.42 32.81 -4.89
C THR A 112 -21.90 31.71 -5.80
N SER A 113 -20.79 31.92 -6.51
CA SER A 113 -20.20 30.90 -7.40
C SER A 113 -19.70 29.68 -6.64
N TYR A 114 -19.02 29.88 -5.52
CA TYR A 114 -18.52 28.81 -4.67
C TYR A 114 -19.65 27.96 -4.08
N LEU A 115 -20.63 28.62 -3.44
CA LEU A 115 -21.74 27.90 -2.81
C LEU A 115 -22.63 27.19 -3.82
N THR A 116 -22.82 27.77 -5.03
CA THR A 116 -23.59 27.10 -6.10
C THR A 116 -22.91 25.80 -6.55
N GLY A 117 -21.60 25.83 -6.79
CA GLY A 117 -20.86 24.61 -7.20
C GLY A 117 -20.87 23.56 -6.12
N LEU A 118 -20.63 23.93 -4.86
CA LEU A 118 -20.68 23.02 -3.72
C LEU A 118 -22.09 22.42 -3.54
N PHE A 119 -23.13 23.27 -3.64
CA PHE A 119 -24.51 22.82 -3.56
C PHE A 119 -24.86 21.81 -4.65
N CYS A 120 -24.43 22.04 -5.90
CA CYS A 120 -24.66 21.09 -6.99
C CYS A 120 -24.09 19.71 -6.68
N GLN A 121 -22.83 19.64 -6.22
CA GLN A 121 -22.19 18.36 -5.89
C GLN A 121 -22.88 17.64 -4.72
N LEU A 122 -23.19 18.37 -3.64
CA LEU A 122 -23.91 17.78 -2.51
C LEU A 122 -25.33 17.34 -2.89
N ALA A 123 -26.00 18.10 -3.78
CA ALA A 123 -27.33 17.73 -4.27
C ALA A 123 -27.29 16.48 -5.16
N ALA A 124 -26.18 16.23 -5.88
CA ALA A 124 -26.01 15.04 -6.71
C ALA A 124 -25.99 13.73 -5.90
N LEU A 125 -25.58 13.77 -4.62
CA LEU A 125 -25.58 12.61 -3.74
C LEU A 125 -27.01 12.16 -3.38
N LEU A 126 -27.93 13.11 -3.18
CA LEU A 126 -29.23 12.84 -2.56
C LEU A 126 -30.07 11.78 -3.29
N PRO A 127 -30.22 11.77 -4.62
CA PRO A 127 -31.00 10.75 -5.32
C PRO A 127 -30.38 9.35 -5.18
N ALA A 128 -29.05 9.23 -5.27
CA ALA A 128 -28.35 7.97 -5.14
C ALA A 128 -28.50 7.39 -3.74
N PHE A 129 -28.30 8.22 -2.70
CA PHE A 129 -28.45 7.77 -1.31
C PHE A 129 -29.92 7.47 -0.94
N ALA A 130 -30.89 8.22 -1.48
CA ALA A 130 -32.32 7.93 -1.29
C ALA A 130 -32.68 6.58 -1.90
N LEU A 131 -32.17 6.27 -3.10
CA LEU A 131 -32.41 4.99 -3.77
C LEU A 131 -31.69 3.85 -3.03
N THR A 132 -30.44 4.09 -2.54
CA THR A 132 -29.72 3.14 -1.70
C THR A 132 -30.48 2.84 -0.42
N ALA A 133 -31.02 3.86 0.26
CA ALA A 133 -31.82 3.69 1.46
C ALA A 133 -33.10 2.89 1.16
N TYR A 134 -33.76 3.12 0.03
CA TYR A 134 -34.95 2.40 -0.38
C TYR A 134 -34.69 0.89 -0.53
N TRP A 135 -33.55 0.49 -1.10
CA TRP A 135 -33.20 -0.93 -1.26
C TRP A 135 -32.59 -1.55 0.02
N PHE A 136 -31.76 -0.79 0.74
CA PHE A 136 -30.98 -1.31 1.86
C PHE A 136 -31.80 -1.49 3.14
N LEU A 137 -32.61 -0.48 3.53
CA LEU A 137 -33.31 -0.51 4.81
C LEU A 137 -34.34 -1.64 4.97
N PRO A 138 -35.13 -1.97 3.93
CA PRO A 138 -36.07 -3.10 4.03
C PRO A 138 -35.39 -4.48 4.07
N SER A 139 -34.16 -4.59 3.56
CA SER A 139 -33.41 -5.84 3.48
C SER A 139 -32.70 -6.19 4.78
N SER A 140 -32.72 -5.28 5.79
CA SER A 140 -32.09 -5.51 7.08
C SER A 140 -32.84 -6.58 7.88
N PRO A 141 -32.14 -7.65 8.34
CA PRO A 141 -32.74 -8.67 9.21
C PRO A 141 -32.94 -8.20 10.64
N TYR A 142 -32.44 -7.00 10.99
CA TYR A 142 -32.50 -6.44 12.35
C TYR A 142 -33.74 -5.56 12.56
N THR A 143 -34.19 -5.49 13.79
CA THR A 143 -35.37 -4.69 14.21
C THR A 143 -35.15 -3.18 14.03
N PHE A 144 -33.89 -2.73 13.93
CA PHE A 144 -33.54 -1.33 13.74
C PHE A 144 -32.84 -1.12 12.39
N PRO A 145 -33.27 -0.14 11.60
CA PRO A 145 -32.60 0.20 10.36
C PRO A 145 -31.20 0.77 10.64
N HIS A 146 -30.19 0.34 9.88
CA HIS A 146 -28.79 0.79 10.01
C HIS A 146 -28.57 2.19 9.39
N TRP A 147 -29.28 3.21 9.94
CA TRP A 147 -29.12 4.60 9.53
C TRP A 147 -27.72 5.15 9.75
N ASP A 148 -26.98 4.58 10.70
CA ASP A 148 -25.59 4.94 10.97
C ASP A 148 -24.66 4.64 9.80
N VAL A 149 -24.84 3.51 9.09
CA VAL A 149 -24.07 3.14 7.89
C VAL A 149 -24.31 4.17 6.79
N LEU A 150 -25.58 4.48 6.50
CA LEU A 150 -25.94 5.49 5.51
C LEU A 150 -25.45 6.89 5.92
N GLY A 151 -25.55 7.23 7.20
CA GLY A 151 -25.07 8.50 7.75
C GLY A 151 -23.56 8.65 7.64
N ARG A 152 -22.79 7.61 7.97
CA ARG A 152 -21.32 7.59 7.80
C ARG A 152 -20.93 7.67 6.32
N ALA A 153 -21.60 6.92 5.46
CA ALA A 153 -21.34 6.93 4.02
C ALA A 153 -21.62 8.32 3.40
N LEU A 154 -22.80 8.90 3.67
CA LEU A 154 -23.18 10.22 3.17
C LEU A 154 -22.29 11.34 3.75
N GLY A 155 -22.03 11.30 5.06
CA GLY A 155 -21.17 12.27 5.73
C GLY A 155 -19.74 12.22 5.23
N GLY A 156 -19.19 11.00 5.01
CA GLY A 156 -17.87 10.82 4.43
C GLY A 156 -17.77 11.39 3.01
N ALA A 157 -18.67 11.01 2.12
CA ALA A 157 -18.71 11.52 0.74
C ALA A 157 -18.87 13.05 0.70
N ALA A 158 -19.70 13.64 1.59
CA ALA A 158 -19.85 15.07 1.68
C ALA A 158 -18.56 15.79 2.13
N MET A 159 -17.82 15.21 3.10
CA MET A 159 -16.53 15.74 3.56
C MET A 159 -15.47 15.70 2.45
N GLU A 160 -15.43 14.64 1.67
CA GLU A 160 -14.56 14.51 0.49
C GLU A 160 -14.87 15.59 -0.56
N ILE A 161 -16.14 15.81 -0.87
CA ILE A 161 -16.58 16.86 -1.78
C ILE A 161 -16.15 18.24 -1.28
N VAL A 162 -16.35 18.54 0.00
CA VAL A 162 -15.93 19.83 0.58
C VAL A 162 -14.44 20.05 0.39
N PHE A 163 -13.61 19.02 0.62
CA PHE A 163 -12.17 19.14 0.46
C PHE A 163 -11.77 19.31 -1.01
N PHE A 164 -12.11 18.36 -1.87
CA PHE A 164 -11.62 18.33 -3.26
C PHE A 164 -12.14 19.51 -4.07
N TYR A 165 -13.40 19.90 -3.90
CA TYR A 165 -13.95 21.06 -4.55
C TYR A 165 -13.27 22.36 -4.10
N SER A 166 -13.13 22.57 -2.79
CA SER A 166 -12.47 23.76 -2.25
C SER A 166 -11.02 23.88 -2.69
N PHE A 167 -10.31 22.77 -2.71
CA PHE A 167 -8.94 22.71 -3.19
C PHE A 167 -8.84 23.00 -4.70
N ALA A 168 -9.79 22.48 -5.50
CA ALA A 168 -9.87 22.80 -6.93
C ALA A 168 -10.16 24.30 -7.18
N VAL A 169 -11.06 24.89 -6.39
CA VAL A 169 -11.33 26.33 -6.44
C VAL A 169 -10.08 27.15 -6.05
N PHE A 170 -9.37 26.73 -5.02
CA PHE A 170 -8.10 27.35 -4.63
C PHE A 170 -7.08 27.31 -5.78
N CYS A 171 -6.90 26.15 -6.44
CA CYS A 171 -6.03 26.01 -7.61
C CYS A 171 -6.46 26.90 -8.79
N ALA A 172 -7.77 27.05 -9.01
CA ALA A 172 -8.31 27.93 -10.04
C ALA A 172 -7.94 29.42 -9.82
N MET A 173 -7.73 29.83 -8.56
CA MET A 173 -7.31 31.22 -8.26
C MET A 173 -5.85 31.50 -8.66
N PHE A 174 -4.98 30.48 -8.74
CA PHE A 174 -3.59 30.63 -9.18
C PHE A 174 -3.44 30.76 -10.70
N SER A 175 -4.43 30.34 -11.46
CA SER A 175 -4.34 30.23 -12.92
C SER A 175 -5.26 31.21 -13.64
N GLY A 176 -4.84 31.70 -14.79
CA GLY A 176 -5.67 32.44 -15.73
C GLY A 176 -6.23 31.58 -16.86
N GLN A 177 -5.95 30.28 -16.87
CA GLN A 177 -6.40 29.29 -17.88
C GLN A 177 -6.98 28.05 -17.20
N ALA A 178 -8.08 27.51 -17.73
CA ALA A 178 -8.72 26.32 -17.18
C ALA A 178 -7.80 25.09 -17.15
N LEU A 179 -7.03 24.86 -18.22
CA LEU A 179 -6.08 23.75 -18.30
C LEU A 179 -4.98 23.85 -17.23
N SER A 180 -4.44 25.06 -17.02
CA SER A 180 -3.42 25.27 -15.99
C SER A 180 -3.99 25.06 -14.58
N ALA A 181 -5.25 25.44 -14.34
CA ALA A 181 -5.93 25.16 -13.06
C ALA A 181 -6.06 23.66 -12.81
N ALA A 182 -6.41 22.88 -13.84
CA ALA A 182 -6.46 21.41 -13.75
C ALA A 182 -5.08 20.80 -13.45
N VAL A 183 -4.02 21.30 -14.10
CA VAL A 183 -2.64 20.84 -13.84
C VAL A 183 -2.23 21.15 -12.40
N PHE A 184 -2.47 22.36 -11.89
CA PHE A 184 -2.16 22.69 -10.49
C PHE A 184 -2.92 21.79 -9.50
N TYR A 185 -4.18 21.49 -9.81
CA TYR A 185 -4.99 20.61 -8.99
C TYR A 185 -4.45 19.18 -8.98
N LEU A 186 -4.15 18.59 -10.15
CA LEU A 186 -3.58 17.25 -10.25
C LEU A 186 -2.23 17.16 -9.55
N VAL A 187 -1.35 18.13 -9.82
CA VAL A 187 -0.04 18.21 -9.18
C VAL A 187 -0.18 18.31 -7.66
N GLY A 188 -1.05 19.21 -7.17
CA GLY A 188 -1.24 19.40 -5.73
C GLY A 188 -1.80 18.16 -5.01
N ASN A 189 -2.60 17.32 -5.70
CA ASN A 189 -3.11 16.06 -5.13
C ASN A 189 -2.10 14.90 -5.17
N SER A 190 -1.12 14.93 -6.07
CA SER A 190 -0.26 13.77 -6.35
C SER A 190 1.24 14.03 -6.22
N LEU A 191 1.68 15.28 -6.12
CA LEU A 191 3.09 15.64 -6.20
C LEU A 191 3.96 14.92 -5.15
N ILE A 192 3.54 14.93 -3.90
CA ILE A 192 4.33 14.32 -2.81
C ILE A 192 4.39 12.79 -2.96
N ALA A 193 3.27 12.15 -3.31
CA ALA A 193 3.27 10.71 -3.60
C ALA A 193 4.14 10.37 -4.82
N GLY A 194 4.08 11.19 -5.86
CA GLY A 194 4.93 11.05 -7.04
C GLY A 194 6.41 11.20 -6.72
N ILE A 195 6.77 12.20 -5.93
CA ILE A 195 8.15 12.42 -5.46
C ILE A 195 8.60 11.23 -4.58
N GLU A 196 7.77 10.81 -3.64
CA GLU A 196 8.10 9.65 -2.78
C GLU A 196 8.33 8.39 -3.62
N LEU A 197 7.43 8.08 -4.55
CA LEU A 197 7.56 6.93 -5.44
C LEU A 197 8.86 7.00 -6.25
N MET A 198 9.15 8.15 -6.85
CA MET A 198 10.33 8.33 -7.69
C MET A 198 11.62 8.26 -6.89
N LEU A 199 11.67 8.88 -5.70
CA LEU A 199 12.85 8.79 -4.82
C LEU A 199 13.09 7.36 -4.33
N ARG A 200 12.03 6.60 -4.04
CA ARG A 200 12.13 5.19 -3.66
C ARG A 200 12.63 4.31 -4.80
N ASN A 201 12.08 4.49 -5.99
CA ASN A 201 12.55 3.76 -7.16
C ASN A 201 14.02 4.08 -7.44
N PHE A 202 14.38 5.36 -7.32
CA PHE A 202 15.75 5.80 -7.51
C PHE A 202 16.68 5.24 -6.42
N ALA A 203 16.26 5.25 -5.15
CA ALA A 203 17.02 4.64 -4.06
C ALA A 203 17.17 3.12 -4.26
N GLY A 204 16.12 2.43 -4.74
CA GLY A 204 16.16 1.00 -5.05
C GLY A 204 17.15 0.62 -6.16
N GLU A 205 17.44 1.56 -7.07
CA GLU A 205 18.42 1.35 -8.14
C GLU A 205 19.88 1.57 -7.69
N TYR A 206 20.10 2.43 -6.68
CA TYR A 206 21.45 2.87 -6.29
C TYR A 206 21.91 2.38 -4.93
N LEU A 207 21.00 2.15 -3.99
CA LEU A 207 21.36 1.73 -2.64
C LEU A 207 21.27 0.21 -2.50
N TYR A 208 22.39 -0.41 -2.17
CA TYR A 208 22.46 -1.85 -1.94
C TYR A 208 21.61 -2.25 -0.73
N GLY A 209 20.78 -3.28 -0.90
CA GLY A 209 19.86 -3.75 0.14
C GLY A 209 18.65 -2.83 0.40
N TYR A 210 18.36 -1.88 -0.49
CA TYR A 210 17.17 -1.06 -0.37
C TYR A 210 15.92 -1.80 -0.80
N VAL A 211 14.92 -1.82 0.08
CA VAL A 211 13.61 -2.40 -0.21
C VAL A 211 12.68 -1.31 -0.72
N ASN A 212 12.17 -1.52 -1.92
CA ASN A 212 11.10 -0.68 -2.45
C ASN A 212 9.76 -1.10 -1.82
N GLY A 213 9.69 -1.03 -0.49
CA GLY A 213 8.46 -1.27 0.27
C GLY A 213 7.38 -0.28 -0.17
N GLY A 214 6.12 -0.72 -0.21
CA GLY A 214 5.00 0.08 -0.72
C GLY A 214 4.98 1.51 -0.18
N LEU A 215 4.50 2.46 -1.01
CA LEU A 215 4.40 3.89 -0.70
C LEU A 215 3.84 4.12 0.71
N LYS A 216 4.57 4.83 1.56
CA LYS A 216 4.10 5.25 2.90
C LYS A 216 3.11 6.40 2.85
N LEU A 217 2.71 6.85 1.66
CA LEU A 217 1.75 7.89 1.33
C LEU A 217 1.43 8.83 2.50
N GLY A 218 2.16 9.93 2.57
CA GLY A 218 1.90 10.96 3.57
C GLY A 218 0.59 11.72 3.30
N PRO A 219 0.04 12.42 4.29
CA PRO A 219 -1.22 13.17 4.17
C PRO A 219 -1.15 14.32 3.16
N PHE A 220 0.03 14.68 2.68
CA PHE A 220 0.23 15.74 1.67
C PHE A 220 -0.06 15.32 0.22
N SER A 221 -0.49 14.07 -0.01
CA SER A 221 -1.05 13.60 -1.28
C SER A 221 -2.48 13.11 -1.06
N PRO A 222 -3.45 14.02 -0.94
CA PRO A 222 -4.78 13.74 -0.43
C PRO A 222 -5.49 12.62 -1.17
N PHE A 223 -5.45 12.63 -2.50
CA PHE A 223 -6.10 11.62 -3.34
C PHE A 223 -5.58 10.20 -3.02
N PHE A 224 -4.28 9.98 -3.16
CA PHE A 224 -3.68 8.66 -2.92
C PHE A 224 -3.73 8.24 -1.45
N PHE A 225 -3.58 9.18 -0.53
CA PHE A 225 -3.67 8.92 0.90
C PHE A 225 -5.05 8.43 1.30
N LEU A 226 -6.12 9.12 0.88
CA LEU A 226 -7.49 8.74 1.21
C LEU A 226 -7.84 7.38 0.57
N VAL A 227 -7.56 7.18 -0.72
CA VAL A 227 -7.84 5.89 -1.40
C VAL A 227 -7.19 4.71 -0.67
N ARG A 228 -5.96 4.89 -0.13
CA ARG A 228 -5.25 3.82 0.56
C ARG A 228 -5.69 3.62 2.02
N ARG A 229 -6.07 4.71 2.72
CA ARG A 229 -6.38 4.68 4.15
C ARG A 229 -7.84 4.37 4.44
N MET A 230 -8.74 4.63 3.51
CA MET A 230 -10.16 4.27 3.64
C MET A 230 -10.31 2.78 3.39
N ASN A 231 -10.31 1.98 4.46
CA ASN A 231 -10.56 0.56 4.38
C ASN A 231 -11.76 0.20 5.25
N VAL A 232 -12.64 -0.62 4.69
CA VAL A 232 -13.80 -1.15 5.38
C VAL A 232 -13.49 -2.59 5.79
N TYR A 233 -13.63 -2.89 7.07
CA TYR A 233 -13.40 -4.22 7.62
C TYR A 233 -14.70 -4.76 8.18
N ILE A 234 -14.97 -6.04 7.94
CA ILE A 234 -16.07 -6.77 8.56
C ILE A 234 -15.61 -7.16 9.97
N ASN A 235 -16.33 -6.72 10.97
CA ASN A 235 -16.10 -7.12 12.35
C ASN A 235 -16.75 -8.47 12.60
N HIS A 236 -16.05 -9.36 13.27
CA HIS A 236 -16.57 -10.66 13.66
C HIS A 236 -16.68 -10.74 15.17
N GLU A 237 -17.81 -11.21 15.68
CA GLU A 237 -18.01 -11.51 17.07
C GLU A 237 -18.14 -13.02 17.28
N TRP A 238 -17.51 -13.52 18.35
CA TRP A 238 -17.64 -14.91 18.73
C TRP A 238 -18.99 -15.13 19.43
N VAL A 239 -19.85 -15.95 18.83
CA VAL A 239 -21.13 -16.31 19.42
C VAL A 239 -21.02 -17.68 20.09
N GLU A 240 -21.03 -17.70 21.44
CA GLU A 240 -20.87 -18.92 22.24
C GLU A 240 -21.94 -19.98 21.95
N ALA A 241 -23.18 -19.56 21.64
CA ALA A 241 -24.29 -20.47 21.34
C ALA A 241 -24.09 -21.28 20.06
N SER A 242 -23.37 -20.77 19.07
CA SER A 242 -23.08 -21.42 17.79
C SER A 242 -21.64 -21.89 17.65
N GLN A 243 -20.77 -21.53 18.60
CA GLN A 243 -19.31 -21.74 18.54
C GLN A 243 -18.67 -21.32 17.21
N ARG A 244 -19.18 -20.21 16.65
CA ARG A 244 -18.71 -19.67 15.36
C ARG A 244 -18.48 -18.16 15.46
N LEU A 245 -17.53 -17.68 14.66
CA LEU A 245 -17.37 -16.25 14.38
C LEU A 245 -18.51 -15.81 13.45
N VAL A 246 -19.35 -14.88 13.91
CA VAL A 246 -20.45 -14.33 13.13
C VAL A 246 -20.12 -12.86 12.82
N PRO A 247 -20.33 -12.40 11.58
CA PRO A 247 -20.16 -11.00 11.24
C PRO A 247 -21.11 -10.10 12.05
N ALA A 248 -20.55 -9.09 12.73
CA ALA A 248 -21.28 -8.18 13.64
C ALA A 248 -21.41 -6.75 13.10
N GLY A 249 -21.04 -6.52 11.83
CA GLY A 249 -21.13 -5.21 11.18
C GLY A 249 -19.80 -4.77 10.57
N CYS A 250 -19.74 -3.51 10.09
CA CYS A 250 -18.58 -2.97 9.40
C CYS A 250 -17.95 -1.81 10.16
N SER A 251 -16.62 -1.85 10.31
CA SER A 251 -15.81 -0.72 10.77
C SER A 251 -15.06 -0.06 9.63
N VAL A 252 -14.81 1.25 9.75
CA VAL A 252 -14.09 2.04 8.76
C VAL A 252 -12.79 2.55 9.38
N SER A 253 -11.67 2.07 8.85
CA SER A 253 -10.36 2.63 9.19
C SER A 253 -10.14 3.95 8.44
N GLY A 254 -9.52 4.91 9.10
CA GLY A 254 -9.14 6.17 8.48
C GLY A 254 -10.25 7.24 8.39
N TYR A 255 -11.46 6.97 8.86
CA TYR A 255 -12.58 7.92 8.80
C TYR A 255 -12.27 9.27 9.48
N SER A 256 -11.45 9.28 10.54
CA SER A 256 -11.02 10.50 11.24
C SER A 256 -10.26 11.48 10.34
N TYR A 257 -9.55 11.00 9.32
CA TYR A 257 -8.86 11.87 8.38
C TYR A 257 -9.81 12.72 7.54
N LEU A 258 -11.05 12.25 7.30
CA LEU A 258 -12.03 13.03 6.55
C LEU A 258 -12.39 14.34 7.24
N TYR A 259 -12.47 14.36 8.57
CA TYR A 259 -12.68 15.60 9.33
C TYR A 259 -11.53 16.57 9.15
N VAL A 260 -10.29 16.07 9.15
CA VAL A 260 -9.09 16.90 8.94
C VAL A 260 -9.09 17.47 7.53
N TYR A 261 -9.40 16.65 6.52
CA TYR A 261 -9.46 17.14 5.13
C TYR A 261 -10.63 18.10 4.89
N ALA A 262 -11.80 17.85 5.47
CA ALA A 262 -12.91 18.77 5.38
C ALA A 262 -12.56 20.14 5.99
N ALA A 263 -11.92 20.16 7.15
CA ALA A 263 -11.40 21.38 7.77
C ALA A 263 -10.36 22.08 6.88
N ALA A 264 -9.42 21.32 6.31
CA ALA A 264 -8.45 21.85 5.35
C ALA A 264 -9.16 22.42 4.10
N GLY A 265 -10.23 21.77 3.61
CA GLY A 265 -11.06 22.28 2.52
C GLY A 265 -11.64 23.66 2.82
N LEU A 266 -12.19 23.86 4.02
CA LEU A 266 -12.70 25.17 4.45
C LEU A 266 -11.59 26.23 4.52
N VAL A 267 -10.39 25.84 4.96
CA VAL A 267 -9.21 26.74 4.93
C VAL A 267 -8.85 27.09 3.49
N PHE A 268 -8.83 26.12 2.56
CA PHE A 268 -8.58 26.40 1.14
C PHE A 268 -9.64 27.32 0.52
N ALA A 269 -10.91 27.16 0.89
CA ALA A 269 -11.98 28.07 0.46
C ALA A 269 -11.75 29.51 0.94
N ALA A 270 -11.35 29.69 2.20
CA ALA A 270 -11.00 31.00 2.77
C ALA A 270 -9.78 31.61 2.06
N LEU A 271 -8.74 30.82 1.81
CA LEU A 271 -7.56 31.24 1.07
C LEU A 271 -7.90 31.59 -0.38
N ALA A 272 -8.75 30.81 -1.03
CA ALA A 272 -9.25 31.10 -2.39
C ALA A 272 -9.96 32.45 -2.44
N LEU A 273 -10.83 32.77 -1.48
CA LEU A 273 -11.46 34.06 -1.36
C LEU A 273 -10.43 35.21 -1.17
N ALA A 274 -9.45 35.01 -0.31
CA ALA A 274 -8.39 35.99 -0.07
C ALA A 274 -7.56 36.27 -1.33
N LEU A 275 -7.22 35.20 -2.08
CA LEU A 275 -6.52 35.31 -3.36
C LEU A 275 -7.38 36.00 -4.41
N TYR A 276 -8.66 35.66 -4.49
CA TYR A 276 -9.61 36.26 -5.42
C TYR A 276 -9.74 37.79 -5.23
N ARG A 277 -9.74 38.26 -3.97
CA ARG A 277 -9.75 39.71 -3.65
C ARG A 277 -8.51 40.42 -4.19
N ARG A 278 -7.34 39.79 -4.18
CA ARG A 278 -6.07 40.37 -4.63
C ARG A 278 -5.76 40.15 -6.10
N ARG A 279 -6.54 39.28 -6.78
CA ARG A 279 -6.34 38.95 -8.19
C ARG A 279 -6.64 40.12 -9.10
N LYS A 280 -5.69 40.44 -9.99
CA LYS A 280 -5.86 41.45 -11.03
C LYS A 280 -6.63 40.83 -12.22
N SER A 281 -7.57 41.59 -12.83
CA SER A 281 -8.34 41.12 -13.99
C SER A 281 -7.48 40.89 -15.24
N GLU A 282 -6.34 41.58 -15.35
CA GLU A 282 -5.37 41.46 -16.44
C GLU A 282 -4.68 40.11 -16.52
N MET A 283 -4.71 39.33 -15.43
CA MET A 283 -4.06 38.00 -15.35
C MET A 283 -4.89 36.89 -16.03
N SER A 284 -6.06 37.20 -16.53
CA SER A 284 -6.87 36.28 -17.34
C SER A 284 -6.10 35.87 -18.60
N GLY A 285 -6.01 34.55 -18.88
CA GLY A 285 -5.22 33.99 -19.98
C GLY A 285 -3.75 33.76 -19.71
N SER A 286 -3.23 34.10 -18.49
CA SER A 286 -1.86 33.71 -18.08
C SER A 286 -1.83 32.31 -17.49
N VAL A 287 -0.71 31.58 -17.67
CA VAL A 287 -0.52 30.23 -17.09
C VAL A 287 -0.52 30.31 -15.56
N VAL A 288 0.25 31.24 -15.00
CA VAL A 288 0.32 31.51 -13.56
C VAL A 288 -0.13 32.93 -13.30
N ALA A 289 -1.16 33.08 -12.47
CA ALA A 289 -1.76 34.36 -12.16
C ALA A 289 -1.05 35.13 -11.02
N ILE A 290 -0.12 34.49 -10.30
CA ILE A 290 0.52 35.02 -9.12
C ILE A 290 2.05 34.90 -9.26
N SER A 291 2.76 36.03 -9.19
CA SER A 291 4.19 36.13 -9.49
C SER A 291 5.08 35.26 -8.59
N TRP A 292 4.77 35.12 -7.30
CA TRP A 292 5.56 34.29 -6.39
C TRP A 292 5.42 32.77 -6.65
N ALA A 293 4.33 32.36 -7.29
CA ALA A 293 4.11 30.96 -7.64
C ALA A 293 4.85 30.52 -8.92
N VAL A 294 5.38 31.48 -9.69
CA VAL A 294 6.13 31.20 -10.94
C VAL A 294 7.36 30.31 -10.69
N PRO A 295 8.25 30.63 -9.77
CA PRO A 295 9.42 29.76 -9.51
C PRO A 295 9.01 28.36 -9.03
N VAL A 296 8.00 28.26 -8.17
CA VAL A 296 7.48 26.97 -7.66
C VAL A 296 6.98 26.12 -8.83
N PHE A 297 6.24 26.71 -9.76
CA PHE A 297 5.79 26.04 -10.97
C PHE A 297 6.95 25.57 -11.85
N GLN A 298 7.92 26.44 -12.11
CA GLN A 298 9.05 26.15 -12.99
C GLN A 298 9.94 25.02 -12.44
N TYR A 299 10.34 25.10 -11.17
CA TYR A 299 11.14 24.08 -10.52
C TYR A 299 10.36 22.78 -10.30
N GLY A 300 9.07 22.86 -9.97
CA GLY A 300 8.19 21.70 -9.84
C GLY A 300 8.07 20.94 -11.16
N VAL A 301 7.83 21.62 -12.28
CA VAL A 301 7.77 21.00 -13.61
C VAL A 301 9.12 20.40 -13.99
N ALA A 302 10.23 21.10 -13.73
CA ALA A 302 11.58 20.61 -14.01
C ALA A 302 11.88 19.31 -13.22
N PHE A 303 11.57 19.30 -11.94
CA PHE A 303 11.79 18.13 -11.07
C PHE A 303 10.91 16.94 -11.49
N CYS A 304 9.61 17.16 -11.74
CA CYS A 304 8.73 16.12 -12.24
C CYS A 304 9.18 15.58 -13.62
N ALA A 305 9.63 16.46 -14.51
CA ALA A 305 10.16 16.04 -15.81
C ALA A 305 11.46 15.21 -15.66
N ALA A 306 12.36 15.63 -14.77
CA ALA A 306 13.57 14.87 -14.48
C ALA A 306 13.24 13.45 -13.99
N LEU A 307 12.33 13.33 -13.04
CA LEU A 307 11.98 12.04 -12.45
C LEU A 307 11.18 11.14 -13.42
N VAL A 308 10.11 11.66 -14.02
CA VAL A 308 9.21 10.85 -14.87
C VAL A 308 9.81 10.62 -16.25
N LEU A 309 10.14 11.71 -16.98
CA LEU A 309 10.68 11.60 -18.33
C LEU A 309 12.13 11.09 -18.32
N GLY A 310 12.90 11.39 -17.26
CA GLY A 310 14.26 10.90 -17.10
C GLY A 310 14.29 9.38 -16.98
N GLN A 311 13.47 8.79 -16.11
CA GLN A 311 13.37 7.34 -15.99
C GLN A 311 12.77 6.69 -17.23
N ALA A 312 11.69 7.26 -17.79
CA ALA A 312 11.11 6.76 -19.04
C ALA A 312 12.13 6.76 -20.20
N SER A 313 12.91 7.84 -20.33
CA SER A 313 13.96 7.96 -21.34
C SER A 313 15.08 6.94 -21.10
N TYR A 314 15.47 6.72 -19.85
CA TYR A 314 16.46 5.71 -19.50
C TYR A 314 16.00 4.30 -19.87
N ILE A 315 14.77 3.92 -19.51
CA ILE A 315 14.19 2.62 -19.85
C ILE A 315 14.11 2.44 -21.37
N LEU A 316 13.72 3.49 -22.10
CA LEU A 316 13.59 3.45 -23.56
C LEU A 316 14.94 3.32 -24.28
N LEU A 317 15.95 4.05 -23.81
CA LEU A 317 17.27 4.12 -24.47
C LEU A 317 18.22 3.00 -24.03
N PHE A 318 18.14 2.61 -22.75
CA PHE A 318 19.08 1.70 -22.11
C PHE A 318 18.42 0.43 -21.54
N GLY A 319 17.10 0.29 -21.63
CA GLY A 319 16.36 -0.85 -21.06
C GLY A 319 16.75 -2.21 -21.67
N GLN A 320 17.24 -2.23 -22.90
CA GLN A 320 17.77 -3.44 -23.55
C GLN A 320 19.14 -3.88 -22.97
N TYR A 321 19.86 -2.96 -22.34
CA TYR A 321 21.15 -3.22 -21.68
C TYR A 321 20.98 -3.49 -20.18
N ARG A 322 19.74 -3.66 -19.73
CA ARG A 322 19.37 -3.98 -18.34
C ARG A 322 19.63 -5.46 -18.06
N THR A 323 20.90 -5.85 -18.15
CA THR A 323 21.33 -7.17 -17.74
C THR A 323 21.61 -7.16 -16.25
N ASN A 324 20.83 -7.97 -15.52
CA ASN A 324 21.11 -8.36 -14.12
C ASN A 324 21.15 -7.25 -13.05
N GLY A 325 20.32 -6.22 -13.18
CA GLY A 325 20.13 -5.25 -12.09
C GLY A 325 21.23 -4.20 -11.93
N VAL A 326 22.29 -4.23 -12.77
CA VAL A 326 23.32 -3.18 -12.77
C VAL A 326 22.91 -2.07 -13.72
N HIS A 327 22.54 -0.95 -13.16
CA HIS A 327 22.17 0.24 -13.91
C HIS A 327 23.41 1.07 -14.24
N SER A 328 23.47 1.60 -15.46
CA SER A 328 24.49 2.58 -15.82
C SER A 328 24.16 3.90 -15.11
N PHE A 329 24.86 4.16 -14.02
CA PHE A 329 24.77 5.42 -13.25
C PHE A 329 24.83 6.66 -14.15
N SER A 330 25.81 6.70 -15.05
CA SER A 330 25.99 7.81 -15.97
C SER A 330 24.80 7.96 -16.95
N GLY A 331 24.20 6.88 -17.40
CA GLY A 331 23.05 6.89 -18.30
C GLY A 331 21.81 7.47 -17.62
N THR A 332 21.50 7.05 -16.41
CA THR A 332 20.33 7.53 -15.67
C THR A 332 20.46 9.02 -15.33
N ILE A 333 21.61 9.45 -14.82
CA ILE A 333 21.84 10.88 -14.51
C ILE A 333 21.72 11.73 -15.78
N MET A 334 22.32 11.28 -16.89
CA MET A 334 22.24 12.01 -18.14
C MET A 334 20.80 12.17 -18.61
N CYS A 335 19.99 11.09 -18.58
CA CYS A 335 18.58 11.15 -18.93
C CYS A 335 17.79 12.08 -18.01
N MET A 336 18.04 12.05 -16.70
CA MET A 336 17.39 12.91 -15.73
C MET A 336 17.78 14.39 -15.91
N LEU A 337 19.05 14.69 -16.15
CA LEU A 337 19.52 16.05 -16.40
C LEU A 337 18.91 16.62 -17.67
N VAL A 338 18.96 15.88 -18.77
CA VAL A 338 18.39 16.32 -20.04
C VAL A 338 16.87 16.56 -19.91
N SER A 339 16.14 15.61 -19.33
CA SER A 339 14.70 15.71 -19.14
C SER A 339 14.31 16.84 -18.16
N GLY A 340 15.07 17.02 -17.08
CA GLY A 340 14.85 18.08 -16.10
C GLY A 340 15.10 19.48 -16.67
N LEU A 341 16.18 19.65 -17.43
CA LEU A 341 16.47 20.90 -18.13
C LEU A 341 15.42 21.19 -19.22
N LEU A 342 14.99 20.17 -19.96
CA LEU A 342 13.92 20.32 -20.95
C LEU A 342 12.62 20.77 -20.26
N GLY A 343 12.22 20.12 -19.17
CA GLY A 343 11.05 20.50 -18.37
C GLY A 343 11.14 21.93 -17.86
N TYR A 344 12.31 22.35 -17.37
CA TYR A 344 12.55 23.72 -16.91
C TYR A 344 12.37 24.75 -18.04
N TYR A 345 13.01 24.54 -19.19
CA TYR A 345 12.90 25.46 -20.32
C TYR A 345 11.52 25.49 -20.93
N ILE A 346 10.79 24.37 -20.97
CA ILE A 346 9.37 24.34 -21.38
C ILE A 346 8.52 25.19 -20.43
N SER A 347 8.70 25.03 -19.11
CA SER A 347 7.96 25.82 -18.13
C SER A 347 8.26 27.32 -18.21
N GLU A 348 9.53 27.68 -18.44
CA GLU A 348 9.96 29.06 -18.65
C GLU A 348 9.34 29.66 -19.93
N ALA A 349 9.32 28.90 -21.03
CA ALA A 349 8.70 29.30 -22.28
C ALA A 349 7.18 29.53 -22.15
N LEU A 350 6.49 28.65 -21.41
CA LEU A 350 5.08 28.78 -21.12
C LEU A 350 4.77 30.03 -20.28
N VAL A 351 5.57 30.31 -19.26
CA VAL A 351 5.40 31.49 -18.40
C VAL A 351 5.67 32.79 -19.18
N LYS A 352 6.76 32.83 -19.95
CA LYS A 352 7.15 34.01 -20.73
C LYS A 352 6.44 34.15 -22.08
N LYS A 353 5.67 33.13 -22.48
CA LYS A 353 5.01 33.07 -23.80
C LYS A 353 5.98 33.34 -24.95
N SER A 354 7.22 32.88 -24.83
CA SER A 354 8.30 33.08 -25.81
C SER A 354 9.22 31.86 -25.82
N LEU A 355 9.70 31.47 -27.00
CA LEU A 355 10.68 30.41 -27.15
C LEU A 355 12.14 30.89 -26.92
N ARG A 356 12.35 32.23 -26.81
CA ARG A 356 13.68 32.82 -26.57
C ARG A 356 14.01 32.86 -25.07
N VAL A 357 14.09 31.66 -24.42
CA VAL A 357 14.24 31.54 -22.97
C VAL A 357 15.63 31.04 -22.53
N LEU A 358 16.47 30.57 -23.45
CA LEU A 358 17.76 29.96 -23.12
C LEU A 358 18.68 30.88 -22.28
N HIS A 359 18.81 32.15 -22.66
CA HIS A 359 19.65 33.12 -21.94
C HIS A 359 19.01 33.59 -20.63
N SER A 360 17.72 33.82 -20.65
CA SER A 360 17.02 34.36 -19.48
C SER A 360 16.77 33.31 -18.39
N GLY A 361 16.68 32.03 -18.76
CA GLY A 361 16.48 30.89 -17.86
C GLY A 361 17.79 30.25 -17.35
N ALA A 362 18.96 30.66 -17.83
CA ALA A 362 20.22 29.99 -17.55
C ALA A 362 20.52 29.81 -16.04
N ARG A 363 20.25 30.82 -15.21
CA ARG A 363 20.44 30.72 -13.75
C ARG A 363 19.59 29.63 -13.10
N GLY A 364 18.32 29.57 -13.46
CA GLY A 364 17.42 28.54 -12.93
C GLY A 364 17.77 27.15 -13.44
N ALA A 365 18.18 27.03 -14.72
CA ALA A 365 18.66 25.78 -15.29
C ALA A 365 19.91 25.25 -14.57
N CYS A 366 20.86 26.13 -14.20
CA CYS A 366 22.02 25.75 -13.41
C CYS A 366 21.62 25.25 -12.00
N ILE A 367 20.62 25.87 -11.36
CA ILE A 367 20.11 25.39 -10.05
C ILE A 367 19.51 23.99 -10.19
N VAL A 368 18.68 23.74 -11.21
CA VAL A 368 18.10 22.42 -11.48
C VAL A 368 19.21 21.38 -11.70
N ALA A 369 20.18 21.68 -12.56
CA ALA A 369 21.29 20.77 -12.83
C ALA A 369 22.10 20.47 -11.54
N LEU A 370 22.40 21.49 -10.74
CA LEU A 370 23.14 21.33 -9.48
C LEU A 370 22.40 20.44 -8.49
N VAL A 371 21.11 20.69 -8.29
CA VAL A 371 20.29 19.89 -7.33
C VAL A 371 20.19 18.44 -7.79
N LEU A 372 19.91 18.19 -9.06
CA LEU A 372 19.83 16.83 -9.60
C LEU A 372 21.17 16.08 -9.49
N THR A 373 22.29 16.74 -9.82
CA THR A 373 23.61 16.15 -9.71
C THR A 373 23.97 15.85 -8.24
N LEU A 374 23.70 16.80 -7.33
CA LEU A 374 23.97 16.61 -5.90
C LEU A 374 23.16 15.45 -5.31
N THR A 375 21.88 15.36 -5.65
CA THR A 375 21.02 14.24 -5.19
C THR A 375 21.55 12.91 -5.70
N SER A 376 21.93 12.84 -6.97
CA SER A 376 22.50 11.64 -7.58
C SER A 376 23.81 11.21 -6.91
N VAL A 377 24.73 12.15 -6.70
CA VAL A 377 26.01 11.89 -6.01
C VAL A 377 25.79 11.40 -4.58
N THR A 378 24.85 12.00 -3.84
CA THR A 378 24.52 11.60 -2.46
C THR A 378 24.09 10.13 -2.37
N LEU A 379 23.26 9.68 -3.33
CA LEU A 379 22.77 8.30 -3.36
C LEU A 379 23.85 7.32 -3.85
N THR A 380 24.62 7.67 -4.87
CA THR A 380 25.63 6.77 -5.44
C THR A 380 26.78 6.47 -4.48
N PHE A 381 27.22 7.47 -3.74
CA PHE A 381 28.31 7.32 -2.77
C PHE A 381 27.81 6.99 -1.35
N ASP A 382 26.52 6.68 -1.21
CA ASP A 382 25.88 6.42 0.09
C ASP A 382 26.34 7.37 1.19
N LEU A 383 26.31 8.69 0.91
CA LEU A 383 26.68 9.70 1.92
C LEU A 383 25.75 9.68 3.15
N THR A 384 24.65 8.93 3.07
CA THR A 384 23.69 8.72 4.16
C THR A 384 24.10 7.60 5.11
N GLY A 385 25.07 6.75 4.71
CA GLY A 385 25.47 5.55 5.43
C GLY A 385 24.35 4.51 5.53
N TYR A 386 23.41 4.52 4.58
CA TYR A 386 22.26 3.61 4.59
C TYR A 386 22.68 2.16 4.41
N GLU A 387 23.59 1.89 3.47
CA GLU A 387 24.00 0.53 3.08
C GLU A 387 24.73 -0.20 4.21
N GLY A 388 25.62 0.52 4.92
CA GLY A 388 26.38 -0.04 6.03
C GLY A 388 25.60 -0.17 7.35
N ARG A 389 24.35 0.25 7.39
CA ARG A 389 23.57 0.31 8.64
C ARG A 389 22.96 -1.04 9.01
N VAL A 390 23.72 -1.82 9.80
CA VAL A 390 23.25 -3.03 10.46
C VAL A 390 22.94 -2.70 11.92
N PRO A 391 21.73 -3.02 12.44
CA PRO A 391 21.38 -2.73 13.84
C PRO A 391 22.21 -3.57 14.81
N ASP A 392 22.44 -3.06 16.02
CA ASP A 392 23.05 -3.85 17.09
C ASP A 392 22.00 -4.82 17.67
N VAL A 393 22.41 -6.05 18.00
CA VAL A 393 21.56 -7.08 18.61
C VAL A 393 20.81 -6.56 19.85
N ARG A 394 21.43 -5.66 20.62
CA ARG A 394 20.84 -5.09 21.85
C ARG A 394 19.65 -4.19 21.57
N ASP A 395 19.60 -3.56 20.39
CA ASP A 395 18.56 -2.62 20.00
C ASP A 395 17.39 -3.30 19.28
N ILE A 396 17.56 -4.57 18.88
CA ILE A 396 16.55 -5.36 18.20
C ILE A 396 15.56 -5.92 19.22
N GLU A 397 14.27 -5.79 18.95
CA GLU A 397 13.19 -6.44 19.67
C GLU A 397 12.86 -7.79 19.01
N THR A 398 12.57 -7.77 17.70
CA THR A 398 12.32 -8.95 16.88
C THR A 398 12.94 -8.78 15.49
N ALA A 399 13.28 -9.87 14.85
CA ALA A 399 13.71 -9.89 13.47
C ALA A 399 12.93 -10.95 12.68
N TYR A 400 12.46 -10.54 11.50
CA TYR A 400 11.92 -11.45 10.49
C TYR A 400 12.97 -11.70 9.43
N VAL A 401 13.14 -12.97 9.05
CA VAL A 401 14.05 -13.41 8.00
C VAL A 401 13.29 -14.23 6.97
N SER A 402 13.59 -14.01 5.69
CA SER A 402 13.08 -14.85 4.60
C SER A 402 14.20 -15.23 3.64
N PHE A 403 14.31 -16.52 3.35
CA PHE A 403 15.21 -17.10 2.35
C PHE A 403 14.37 -17.57 1.14
N GLY A 404 14.38 -16.83 0.06
CA GLY A 404 13.77 -17.25 -1.22
C GLY A 404 12.28 -17.62 -1.17
N GLY A 405 11.61 -17.33 -0.07
CA GLY A 405 10.19 -17.61 0.12
C GLY A 405 9.87 -18.96 0.80
N GLN A 406 10.78 -19.89 0.86
CA GLN A 406 10.54 -21.21 1.49
C GLN A 406 10.77 -21.18 3.01
N THR A 407 11.84 -20.56 3.48
CA THR A 407 12.16 -20.43 4.91
C THR A 407 11.81 -19.02 5.38
N ARG A 408 10.87 -18.88 6.32
CA ARG A 408 10.39 -17.59 6.85
C ARG A 408 10.12 -17.71 8.34
N PHE A 409 10.82 -16.96 9.15
CA PHE A 409 10.59 -16.97 10.60
C PHE A 409 10.76 -15.60 11.23
N ASP A 410 10.03 -15.40 12.32
CA ASP A 410 10.19 -14.30 13.26
C ASP A 410 10.92 -14.82 14.50
N THR A 411 11.91 -14.08 15.00
CA THR A 411 12.68 -14.48 16.19
C THR A 411 12.96 -13.29 17.10
N ALA A 412 12.97 -13.54 18.40
CA ALA A 412 13.44 -12.65 19.45
C ALA A 412 14.65 -13.26 20.20
N ASP A 413 15.06 -14.49 19.86
CA ASP A 413 16.18 -15.17 20.51
C ASP A 413 17.51 -14.49 20.23
N ALA A 414 18.27 -14.17 21.27
CA ALA A 414 19.51 -13.42 21.17
C ALA A 414 20.62 -14.16 20.39
N ALA A 415 20.65 -15.49 20.44
CA ALA A 415 21.62 -16.29 19.72
C ALA A 415 21.33 -16.24 18.21
N THR A 416 20.07 -16.45 17.83
CA THR A 416 19.61 -16.36 16.44
C THR A 416 19.75 -14.93 15.88
N LEU A 417 19.41 -13.89 16.67
CA LEU A 417 19.62 -12.49 16.30
C LEU A 417 21.09 -12.17 16.04
N SER A 418 22.02 -12.79 16.78
CA SER A 418 23.45 -12.61 16.52
C SER A 418 23.87 -13.21 15.17
N LEU A 419 23.39 -14.38 14.80
CA LEU A 419 23.63 -15.00 13.48
C LEU A 419 23.04 -14.15 12.35
N ILE A 420 21.82 -13.62 12.53
CA ILE A 420 21.18 -12.75 11.55
C ILE A 420 22.01 -11.49 11.30
N THR A 421 22.47 -10.83 12.37
CA THR A 421 23.28 -9.61 12.24
C THR A 421 24.66 -9.88 11.67
N GLU A 422 25.27 -11.03 11.97
CA GLU A 422 26.54 -11.47 11.40
C GLU A 422 26.41 -11.76 9.90
N ALA A 423 25.39 -12.52 9.48
CA ALA A 423 25.09 -12.78 8.09
C ALA A 423 24.85 -11.47 7.32
N HIS A 424 24.06 -10.54 7.90
CA HIS A 424 23.83 -9.23 7.29
C HIS A 424 25.12 -8.42 7.12
N ARG A 425 25.99 -8.39 8.14
CA ARG A 425 27.31 -7.70 8.04
C ARG A 425 28.20 -8.33 6.98
N ALA A 426 28.20 -9.66 6.86
CA ALA A 426 28.96 -10.37 5.82
C ALA A 426 28.49 -9.98 4.42
N ILE A 427 27.16 -9.93 4.18
CA ILE A 427 26.59 -9.49 2.90
C ILE A 427 26.99 -8.05 2.56
N VAL A 428 26.94 -7.14 3.54
CA VAL A 428 27.33 -5.74 3.33
C VAL A 428 28.82 -5.60 3.04
N ALA A 429 29.66 -6.37 3.73
CA ALA A 429 31.11 -6.36 3.51
C ALA A 429 31.49 -6.90 2.13
N ASP A 430 30.72 -7.84 1.59
CA ASP A 430 30.95 -8.51 0.30
C ASP A 430 30.26 -7.81 -0.89
N LYS A 431 29.74 -6.59 -0.68
CA LYS A 431 28.97 -5.81 -1.68
C LYS A 431 29.65 -5.77 -3.06
N SER A 432 30.97 -5.55 -3.11
CA SER A 432 31.72 -5.42 -4.36
C SER A 432 31.71 -6.69 -5.20
N TYR A 433 31.83 -7.84 -4.56
CA TYR A 433 31.73 -9.14 -5.19
C TYR A 433 30.31 -9.39 -5.68
N GLN A 434 29.32 -9.17 -4.85
CA GLN A 434 27.91 -9.38 -5.18
C GLN A 434 27.45 -8.52 -6.36
N GLN A 435 27.88 -7.27 -6.43
CA GLN A 435 27.61 -6.38 -7.58
C GLN A 435 28.33 -6.83 -8.85
N ALA A 436 29.54 -7.39 -8.75
CA ALA A 436 30.25 -7.93 -9.89
C ALA A 436 29.56 -9.19 -10.43
N GLN A 437 29.10 -10.07 -9.55
CA GLN A 437 28.34 -11.27 -9.94
C GLN A 437 26.97 -10.95 -10.54
N ALA A 438 26.27 -9.96 -10.01
CA ALA A 438 25.00 -9.49 -10.56
C ALA A 438 25.16 -8.96 -12.00
N SER A 439 26.34 -8.52 -12.41
CA SER A 439 26.65 -8.04 -13.76
C SER A 439 27.13 -9.15 -14.71
N SER A 440 27.61 -10.27 -14.19
CA SER A 440 27.93 -11.45 -14.97
C SER A 440 26.65 -12.25 -15.25
N HIS A 441 26.49 -12.73 -16.50
CA HIS A 441 25.39 -13.64 -16.86
C HIS A 441 25.65 -15.04 -16.30
N THR A 442 25.70 -15.22 -15.01
CA THR A 442 25.67 -16.55 -14.40
C THR A 442 24.27 -17.10 -14.62
N SER A 443 24.14 -18.15 -15.42
CA SER A 443 22.91 -18.93 -15.57
C SER A 443 22.51 -19.43 -14.16
N GLU A 444 21.21 -19.47 -13.89
CA GLU A 444 20.68 -19.98 -12.60
C GLU A 444 21.09 -21.45 -12.35
N ASP A 445 21.61 -22.14 -13.36
CA ASP A 445 22.02 -23.54 -13.35
C ASP A 445 23.55 -23.73 -13.24
N ASP A 446 24.28 -22.82 -12.62
CA ASP A 446 25.72 -23.02 -12.40
C ASP A 446 25.92 -23.85 -11.13
N ASP A 447 26.35 -25.11 -11.28
CA ASP A 447 26.57 -26.04 -10.16
C ASP A 447 27.60 -25.53 -9.12
N GLU A 448 28.41 -24.53 -9.50
CA GLU A 448 29.45 -23.95 -8.64
C GLU A 448 28.95 -22.79 -7.77
N SER A 449 27.77 -22.21 -8.05
CA SER A 449 27.22 -21.10 -7.27
C SER A 449 25.69 -21.11 -7.26
N ARG A 450 25.10 -20.64 -6.16
CA ARG A 450 23.65 -20.49 -6.03
C ARG A 450 23.23 -19.06 -5.69
N ILE A 451 22.05 -18.66 -6.17
CA ILE A 451 21.49 -17.33 -5.96
C ILE A 451 20.34 -17.40 -4.97
N TYR A 452 20.44 -16.62 -3.89
CA TYR A 452 19.39 -16.47 -2.90
C TYR A 452 18.84 -15.04 -2.87
N CYS A 453 17.51 -14.94 -2.73
CA CYS A 453 16.83 -13.69 -2.39
C CYS A 453 16.57 -13.70 -0.88
N LEU A 454 17.15 -12.75 -0.17
CA LEU A 454 17.12 -12.66 1.29
C LEU A 454 16.45 -11.38 1.71
N SER A 455 15.50 -11.47 2.64
CA SER A 455 14.87 -10.31 3.26
C SER A 455 15.08 -10.34 4.77
N PHE A 456 15.49 -9.19 5.31
CA PHE A 456 15.61 -8.96 6.76
C PHE A 456 14.69 -7.80 7.14
N ASP A 457 13.78 -8.00 8.09
CA ASP A 457 12.96 -6.95 8.70
C ASP A 457 13.22 -6.91 10.21
N TYR A 458 13.91 -5.87 10.66
CA TYR A 458 14.21 -5.67 12.06
C TYR A 458 13.21 -4.72 12.68
N THR A 459 12.55 -5.13 13.75
CA THR A 459 11.80 -4.26 14.64
C THR A 459 12.69 -3.87 15.81
N LEU A 460 13.04 -2.60 15.90
CA LEU A 460 13.84 -2.10 17.01
C LEU A 460 12.98 -1.81 18.23
N LYS A 461 13.55 -1.88 19.44
CA LYS A 461 12.92 -1.47 20.71
C LYS A 461 12.41 -0.03 20.72
N SER A 462 12.91 0.80 19.81
CA SER A 462 12.40 2.16 19.57
C SER A 462 11.13 2.22 18.71
N GLY A 463 10.60 1.09 18.24
CA GLY A 463 9.48 1.00 17.31
C GLY A 463 9.85 1.32 15.84
N VAL A 464 11.13 1.49 15.52
CA VAL A 464 11.60 1.73 14.16
C VAL A 464 11.79 0.39 13.44
N HIS A 465 11.26 0.27 12.22
CA HIS A 465 11.48 -0.87 11.33
C HIS A 465 12.60 -0.61 10.35
N ILE A 466 13.51 -1.58 10.19
CA ILE A 466 14.61 -1.57 9.23
C ILE A 466 14.45 -2.77 8.31
N LEU A 467 14.05 -2.52 7.08
CA LEU A 467 13.83 -3.54 6.05
C LEU A 467 15.00 -3.55 5.07
N ARG A 468 15.51 -4.74 4.73
CA ARG A 468 16.60 -4.98 3.80
C ARG A 468 16.31 -6.17 2.91
N ASP A 469 16.56 -6.03 1.60
CA ASP A 469 16.47 -7.11 0.61
C ASP A 469 17.79 -7.24 -0.14
N TYR A 470 18.26 -8.47 -0.27
CA TYR A 470 19.49 -8.77 -0.97
C TYR A 470 19.28 -9.93 -1.96
N ARG A 471 19.86 -9.80 -3.14
CA ARG A 471 20.09 -10.93 -4.04
C ARG A 471 21.57 -11.29 -3.92
N VAL A 472 21.87 -12.44 -3.36
CA VAL A 472 23.22 -12.88 -3.00
C VAL A 472 23.58 -14.11 -3.81
N THR A 473 24.75 -14.08 -4.45
CA THR A 473 25.35 -15.22 -5.13
C THR A 473 26.35 -15.86 -4.19
N LEU A 474 26.14 -17.14 -3.87
CA LEU A 474 26.95 -17.92 -2.93
C LEU A 474 27.79 -18.94 -3.71
N PRO A 475 29.14 -18.83 -3.70
CA PRO A 475 30.00 -19.87 -4.27
C PRO A 475 30.01 -21.12 -3.38
N LEU A 476 29.91 -22.30 -3.99
CA LEU A 476 30.02 -23.58 -3.26
C LEU A 476 31.42 -23.77 -2.63
N ALA A 477 32.46 -23.23 -3.27
CA ALA A 477 33.84 -23.28 -2.78
C ALA A 477 34.05 -22.59 -1.44
N ASP A 478 33.18 -21.68 -1.05
CA ASP A 478 33.24 -20.92 0.21
C ASP A 478 32.51 -21.62 1.37
N LEU A 479 31.85 -22.75 1.12
CA LEU A 479 31.18 -23.54 2.15
C LEU A 479 32.22 -24.12 3.11
N GLY A 480 32.05 -23.88 4.42
CA GLY A 480 33.02 -24.30 5.45
C GLY A 480 34.23 -23.36 5.60
N VAL A 481 34.33 -22.29 4.83
CA VAL A 481 35.41 -21.29 4.96
C VAL A 481 34.95 -20.18 5.89
N SER A 482 35.54 -20.11 7.08
CA SER A 482 35.19 -19.11 8.10
C SER A 482 35.43 -17.67 7.61
N GLY A 483 34.46 -16.79 7.85
CA GLY A 483 34.52 -15.37 7.49
C GLY A 483 34.00 -15.05 6.08
N THR A 484 33.51 -16.03 5.32
CA THR A 484 32.84 -15.81 4.03
C THR A 484 31.34 -15.54 4.21
N THR A 485 30.73 -14.90 3.24
CA THR A 485 29.27 -14.67 3.21
C THR A 485 28.50 -15.99 3.13
N THR A 486 29.02 -16.96 2.37
CA THR A 486 28.46 -18.30 2.24
C THR A 486 28.37 -19.01 3.58
N GLU A 487 29.46 -19.00 4.37
CA GLU A 487 29.49 -19.68 5.67
C GLU A 487 28.59 -18.98 6.71
N ALA A 488 28.56 -17.65 6.74
CA ALA A 488 27.69 -16.89 7.64
C ALA A 488 26.19 -17.15 7.34
N LEU A 489 25.83 -17.25 6.07
CA LEU A 489 24.47 -17.58 5.66
C LEU A 489 24.14 -19.06 5.88
N ASN A 490 25.08 -19.96 5.67
CA ASN A 490 24.90 -21.39 5.99
C ASN A 490 24.68 -21.60 7.48
N ALA A 491 25.44 -20.93 8.34
CA ALA A 491 25.24 -20.96 9.79
C ALA A 491 23.84 -20.46 10.22
N LEU A 492 23.34 -19.42 9.58
CA LEU A 492 21.97 -18.93 9.79
C LEU A 492 20.93 -19.90 9.24
N TYR A 493 21.16 -20.49 8.07
CA TYR A 493 20.24 -21.42 7.41
C TYR A 493 20.10 -22.75 8.16
N THR A 494 21.18 -23.21 8.80
CA THR A 494 21.23 -24.45 9.57
C THR A 494 20.95 -24.26 11.07
N CYS A 495 20.71 -23.04 11.54
CA CYS A 495 20.35 -22.80 12.93
C CYS A 495 18.98 -23.44 13.26
N PRO A 496 18.76 -23.88 14.51
CA PRO A 496 17.52 -24.58 14.90
C PRO A 496 16.25 -23.82 14.51
N THR A 497 16.23 -22.52 14.73
CA THR A 497 15.08 -21.64 14.41
C THR A 497 14.72 -21.67 12.91
N ALA A 498 15.73 -21.61 12.02
CA ALA A 498 15.52 -21.67 10.59
C ALA A 498 15.07 -23.07 10.13
N VAL A 499 15.65 -24.12 10.71
CA VAL A 499 15.29 -25.52 10.41
C VAL A 499 13.84 -25.80 10.84
N TYR A 500 13.44 -25.37 12.04
CA TYR A 500 12.06 -25.54 12.50
C TYR A 500 11.07 -24.80 11.61
N SER A 501 11.40 -23.59 11.19
CA SER A 501 10.56 -22.85 10.26
C SER A 501 10.38 -23.55 8.92
N ARG A 502 11.46 -24.11 8.39
CA ARG A 502 11.47 -24.78 7.08
C ARG A 502 10.78 -26.14 7.12
N GLU A 503 11.16 -26.98 8.08
CA GLU A 503 10.70 -28.37 8.14
C GLU A 503 9.32 -28.51 8.79
N LEU A 504 8.99 -27.65 9.77
CA LEU A 504 7.72 -27.70 10.49
C LEU A 504 6.74 -26.58 10.06
N HIS A 505 7.12 -25.74 9.10
CA HIS A 505 6.34 -24.60 8.60
C HIS A 505 5.88 -23.62 9.69
N VAL A 506 6.69 -23.44 10.73
CA VAL A 506 6.38 -22.58 11.89
C VAL A 506 6.91 -21.19 11.66
N ARG A 507 6.06 -20.19 11.84
CA ARG A 507 6.43 -18.78 11.71
C ARG A 507 7.17 -18.24 12.95
N PHE A 508 6.80 -18.70 14.15
CA PHE A 508 7.37 -18.27 15.43
C PHE A 508 8.06 -19.43 16.16
N PRO A 509 9.21 -19.91 15.69
CA PRO A 509 9.87 -21.11 16.25
C PRO A 509 10.28 -20.96 17.71
N ASP A 510 10.58 -19.74 18.17
CA ASP A 510 10.97 -19.44 19.55
C ASP A 510 9.82 -19.73 20.57
N ALA A 511 8.59 -19.83 20.08
CA ALA A 511 7.41 -20.09 20.91
C ALA A 511 7.17 -21.60 21.17
N LEU A 512 7.91 -22.50 20.52
CA LEU A 512 7.73 -23.95 20.59
C LEU A 512 8.78 -24.61 21.51
N PRO A 513 8.42 -25.71 22.20
CA PRO A 513 7.13 -26.17 22.74
C PRO A 513 6.89 -25.67 24.17
N ASP A 514 7.81 -24.87 24.72
CA ASP A 514 7.86 -24.53 26.15
C ASP A 514 7.07 -23.27 26.52
N ASN A 515 6.23 -22.76 25.61
CA ASN A 515 5.38 -21.60 25.87
C ASN A 515 4.20 -21.99 26.80
N PRO A 516 4.16 -21.52 28.05
CA PRO A 516 3.11 -21.87 29.00
C PRO A 516 1.71 -21.38 28.58
N ASN A 517 1.63 -20.52 27.59
CA ASN A 517 0.40 -19.96 27.05
C ASN A 517 -0.09 -20.65 25.77
N GLN A 518 0.57 -21.76 25.38
CA GLN A 518 0.24 -22.51 24.19
C GLN A 518 -0.61 -23.74 24.55
N ASN A 519 -1.77 -23.85 23.90
CA ASN A 519 -2.62 -25.03 23.98
C ASN A 519 -2.87 -25.58 22.59
N PHE A 520 -2.54 -26.86 22.35
CA PHE A 520 -2.88 -27.54 21.13
C PHE A 520 -4.38 -27.86 21.08
N THR A 521 -5.04 -27.49 20.01
CA THR A 521 -6.47 -27.73 19.76
C THR A 521 -6.68 -28.20 18.33
N ASN A 522 -7.63 -29.13 18.12
CA ASN A 522 -7.99 -29.64 16.78
C ASN A 522 -6.81 -30.16 15.97
N THR A 523 -5.99 -31.01 16.56
CA THR A 523 -4.79 -31.54 15.96
C THR A 523 -5.08 -32.85 15.25
N GLY A 524 -4.57 -33.01 14.03
CA GLY A 524 -4.76 -34.19 13.20
C GLY A 524 -3.43 -34.82 12.76
N TYR A 525 -3.45 -36.12 12.57
CA TYR A 525 -2.41 -36.87 11.92
C TYR A 525 -3.02 -37.69 10.79
N TYR A 526 -2.46 -37.55 9.59
CA TYR A 526 -3.00 -38.08 8.36
C TYR A 526 -2.01 -39.05 7.71
N ILE A 527 -2.49 -40.22 7.29
CA ILE A 527 -1.73 -41.16 6.46
C ILE A 527 -2.42 -41.19 5.11
N HIS A 528 -1.77 -40.68 4.08
CA HIS A 528 -2.26 -40.72 2.71
C HIS A 528 -1.64 -41.89 1.96
N ASP A 529 -2.44 -42.64 1.21
CA ASP A 529 -1.92 -43.67 0.31
C ASP A 529 -1.43 -43.01 -0.99
N ALA A 530 -0.14 -43.06 -1.25
CA ALA A 530 0.48 -42.43 -2.42
C ALA A 530 0.01 -43.01 -3.77
N TYR A 531 -0.65 -44.18 -3.76
CA TYR A 531 -1.08 -44.91 -4.96
C TYR A 531 -2.60 -44.95 -5.17
N SER A 532 -3.41 -44.31 -4.34
CA SER A 532 -4.86 -44.27 -4.56
C SER A 532 -5.22 -43.28 -5.69
N PRO A 533 -5.75 -43.75 -6.84
CA PRO A 533 -6.14 -42.86 -7.94
C PRO A 533 -7.31 -41.94 -7.59
N ASP A 534 -8.08 -42.27 -6.55
CA ASP A 534 -9.31 -41.58 -6.15
C ASP A 534 -9.12 -40.62 -4.96
N GLY A 535 -7.89 -40.50 -4.39
CA GLY A 535 -7.56 -39.56 -3.30
C GLY A 535 -8.30 -39.80 -1.97
N ASP A 536 -9.05 -40.88 -1.83
CA ASP A 536 -10.11 -41.03 -0.84
C ASP A 536 -9.78 -42.04 0.31
N SER A 537 -8.56 -42.56 0.38
CA SER A 537 -8.16 -43.46 1.47
C SER A 537 -7.11 -42.82 2.36
N SER A 538 -7.46 -41.77 3.09
CA SER A 538 -6.63 -41.26 4.17
C SER A 538 -7.13 -41.76 5.52
N LEU A 539 -6.24 -42.38 6.28
CA LEU A 539 -6.49 -42.65 7.69
C LEU A 539 -6.21 -41.38 8.49
N THR A 540 -7.18 -40.93 9.26
CA THR A 540 -7.09 -39.73 10.08
C THR A 540 -7.07 -40.12 11.55
N TYR A 541 -6.19 -39.53 12.33
CA TYR A 541 -6.10 -39.71 13.78
C TYR A 541 -6.24 -38.32 14.44
N THR A 542 -7.24 -38.15 15.29
CA THR A 542 -7.33 -36.95 16.14
C THR A 542 -6.43 -37.08 17.36
N LEU A 543 -5.45 -36.19 17.49
CA LEU A 543 -4.48 -36.21 18.56
C LEU A 543 -4.97 -35.49 19.81
N THR A 544 -4.73 -36.05 20.96
CA THR A 544 -4.88 -35.36 22.25
C THR A 544 -3.77 -34.30 22.41
N ALA A 545 -3.97 -33.26 23.23
CA ALA A 545 -2.97 -32.22 23.46
C ALA A 545 -1.61 -32.77 23.92
N ARG A 546 -1.60 -33.84 24.71
CA ARG A 546 -0.35 -34.52 25.13
C ARG A 546 0.37 -35.26 23.99
N GLN A 547 -0.40 -35.88 23.11
CA GLN A 547 0.16 -36.56 21.93
C GLN A 547 0.71 -35.53 20.95
N ALA A 548 -0.01 -34.45 20.73
CA ALA A 548 0.44 -33.35 19.87
C ALA A 548 1.75 -32.72 20.38
N GLU A 549 1.84 -32.49 21.70
CA GLU A 549 3.08 -32.01 22.34
C GLU A 549 4.23 -33.02 22.19
N ALA A 550 3.97 -34.31 22.36
CA ALA A 550 4.98 -35.36 22.20
C ALA A 550 5.48 -35.43 20.74
N VAL A 551 4.59 -35.36 19.76
CA VAL A 551 4.92 -35.32 18.32
C VAL A 551 5.74 -34.06 18.00
N CYS A 552 5.33 -32.90 18.48
CA CYS A 552 6.05 -31.65 18.27
C CYS A 552 7.49 -31.72 18.86
N ARG A 553 7.66 -32.21 20.09
CA ARG A 553 9.00 -32.40 20.72
C ARG A 553 9.87 -33.37 19.93
N ALA A 554 9.32 -34.50 19.51
CA ALA A 554 10.05 -35.48 18.72
C ALA A 554 10.49 -34.92 17.35
N ALA A 555 9.61 -34.18 16.69
CA ALA A 555 9.92 -33.50 15.43
C ALA A 555 11.04 -32.45 15.60
N MET A 556 11.01 -31.65 16.67
CA MET A 556 12.08 -30.71 16.98
C MET A 556 13.42 -31.41 17.28
N GLU A 557 13.38 -32.55 17.99
CA GLU A 557 14.59 -33.35 18.24
C GLU A 557 15.18 -33.91 16.94
N ASP A 558 14.33 -34.40 16.04
CA ASP A 558 14.76 -34.86 14.71
C ASP A 558 15.33 -33.74 13.86
N CYS A 559 14.71 -32.56 13.86
CA CYS A 559 15.19 -31.36 13.15
C CYS A 559 16.57 -30.89 13.64
N ALA A 560 16.93 -31.16 14.88
CA ALA A 560 18.26 -30.86 15.41
C ALA A 560 19.36 -31.79 14.90
N ARG A 561 19.00 -32.87 14.18
CA ARG A 561 19.98 -33.85 13.66
C ARG A 561 20.51 -33.41 12.29
N PRO A 562 21.80 -33.60 12.00
CA PRO A 562 22.40 -33.25 10.69
C PRO A 562 21.74 -33.93 9.49
N ALA A 563 21.04 -35.04 9.68
CA ALA A 563 20.34 -35.77 8.62
C ALA A 563 19.09 -35.01 8.10
N VAL A 564 18.53 -34.12 8.92
CA VAL A 564 17.36 -33.28 8.59
C VAL A 564 17.80 -31.84 8.34
N ALA A 565 18.76 -31.33 9.11
CA ALA A 565 19.32 -29.97 8.93
C ALA A 565 20.28 -29.95 7.73
N GLN A 566 19.73 -29.89 6.53
CA GLN A 566 20.52 -29.81 5.30
C GLN A 566 21.21 -28.45 5.18
N ASP A 567 22.39 -28.40 4.55
CA ASP A 567 23.08 -27.14 4.24
C ASP A 567 22.36 -26.34 3.16
N ILE A 568 22.77 -25.07 2.99
CA ILE A 568 22.12 -24.12 2.08
C ILE A 568 22.18 -24.55 0.60
N PHE A 569 23.09 -25.46 0.21
CA PHE A 569 23.20 -25.97 -1.16
C PHE A 569 22.37 -27.24 -1.39
N SER A 570 22.25 -28.10 -0.39
CA SER A 570 21.54 -29.39 -0.47
C SER A 570 20.01 -29.22 -0.50
N ALA A 571 19.50 -28.19 0.13
CA ALA A 571 18.06 -28.00 0.37
C ALA A 571 17.20 -27.67 -0.87
N GLN A 572 17.81 -27.36 -2.02
CA GLN A 572 17.08 -27.09 -3.28
C GLN A 572 16.98 -28.30 -4.23
N GLU A 573 17.61 -29.39 -3.93
CA GLU A 573 17.31 -30.62 -4.65
C GLU A 573 15.93 -31.09 -4.23
N ASN A 574 14.96 -30.82 -5.12
CA ASN A 574 13.52 -30.99 -4.95
C ASN A 574 13.23 -32.40 -4.38
N PRO A 575 12.66 -32.56 -3.19
CA PRO A 575 12.30 -33.88 -2.69
C PRO A 575 11.26 -34.61 -3.55
N SER A 576 10.61 -33.90 -4.50
CA SER A 576 9.70 -34.49 -5.49
C SER A 576 10.41 -35.37 -6.54
N THR A 577 11.75 -35.34 -6.62
CA THR A 577 12.55 -36.24 -7.48
C THR A 577 13.29 -37.31 -6.69
N ALA A 578 13.24 -37.28 -5.34
CA ALA A 578 13.66 -38.42 -4.55
C ALA A 578 12.81 -39.61 -4.97
N ASP A 579 13.48 -40.68 -5.35
CA ASP A 579 12.91 -41.92 -5.85
C ASP A 579 11.81 -42.45 -4.88
N THR A 580 10.57 -42.01 -5.12
CA THR A 580 9.38 -42.40 -4.37
C THR A 580 8.93 -43.82 -4.71
N SER A 581 9.70 -44.55 -5.52
CA SER A 581 9.39 -45.91 -5.97
C SER A 581 9.30 -46.96 -4.85
N GLY A 582 9.50 -46.57 -3.59
CA GLY A 582 9.39 -47.44 -2.42
C GLY A 582 8.46 -46.94 -1.30
N ILE A 583 7.89 -45.75 -1.37
CA ILE A 583 7.05 -45.20 -0.30
C ILE A 583 5.59 -45.45 -0.68
N SER A 584 4.95 -46.42 -0.02
CA SER A 584 3.54 -46.73 -0.21
C SER A 584 2.58 -45.79 0.54
N HIS A 585 3.06 -45.05 1.53
CA HIS A 585 2.26 -44.18 2.38
C HIS A 585 2.98 -42.87 2.67
N TYR A 586 2.24 -41.77 2.52
CA TYR A 586 2.66 -40.40 2.86
C TYR A 586 2.09 -40.04 4.23
N ARG A 587 2.93 -39.61 5.16
CA ARG A 587 2.52 -39.23 6.51
C ARG A 587 2.62 -37.73 6.68
N TYR A 588 1.50 -37.08 7.03
CA TYR A 588 1.43 -35.65 7.26
C TYR A 588 0.87 -35.36 8.65
N VAL A 589 1.51 -34.48 9.38
CA VAL A 589 1.08 -34.03 10.71
C VAL A 589 0.62 -32.59 10.62
N GLU A 590 -0.55 -32.29 11.15
CA GLU A 590 -1.10 -30.94 11.24
C GLU A 590 -1.51 -30.64 12.68
N LEU A 591 -0.80 -29.71 13.31
CA LEU A 591 -1.01 -29.30 14.69
C LEU A 591 -1.48 -27.83 14.71
N TYR A 592 -2.59 -27.57 15.38
CA TYR A 592 -3.08 -26.21 15.60
C TYR A 592 -2.77 -25.80 17.03
N ALA A 593 -1.92 -24.80 17.19
CA ALA A 593 -1.53 -24.23 18.46
C ALA A 593 -2.19 -22.88 18.68
N ASN A 594 -3.00 -22.75 19.73
CA ASN A 594 -3.48 -21.44 20.17
C ASN A 594 -2.38 -20.74 20.98
N VAL A 595 -1.85 -19.66 20.48
CA VAL A 595 -0.87 -18.82 21.17
C VAL A 595 -1.58 -17.59 21.73
N VAL A 596 -1.49 -17.37 23.05
CA VAL A 596 -2.00 -16.16 23.70
C VAL A 596 -0.81 -15.23 23.93
N THR A 597 -0.79 -14.11 23.24
CA THR A 597 0.21 -13.06 23.44
C THR A 597 -0.37 -11.99 24.37
N PHE A 598 0.31 -11.73 25.50
CA PHE A 598 -0.03 -10.64 26.40
C PHE A 598 0.74 -9.38 26.01
N HIS A 599 0.04 -8.27 25.89
CA HIS A 599 0.63 -6.97 25.58
C HIS A 599 0.86 -6.16 26.87
N ASP A 600 1.82 -5.22 26.82
CA ASP A 600 2.18 -4.37 27.97
C ASP A 600 1.02 -3.49 28.49
N ASP A 601 -0.01 -3.28 27.66
CA ASP A 601 -1.23 -2.54 28.01
C ASP A 601 -2.27 -3.38 28.79
N GLY A 602 -1.93 -4.65 29.08
CA GLY A 602 -2.82 -5.60 29.77
C GLY A 602 -3.84 -6.27 28.85
N SER A 603 -3.82 -5.99 27.54
CA SER A 603 -4.63 -6.69 26.54
C SER A 603 -3.97 -8.03 26.18
N SER A 604 -4.78 -9.00 25.74
CA SER A 604 -4.26 -10.25 25.18
C SER A 604 -4.81 -10.47 23.79
N SER A 605 -3.95 -10.87 22.86
CA SER A 605 -4.34 -11.34 21.53
C SER A 605 -4.20 -12.85 21.46
N ARG A 606 -5.15 -13.51 20.79
CA ARG A 606 -5.07 -14.93 20.47
C ARG A 606 -4.73 -15.05 18.98
N SER A 607 -3.69 -15.79 18.69
CA SER A 607 -3.36 -16.24 17.33
C SER A 607 -3.39 -17.76 17.28
N VAL A 608 -3.77 -18.30 16.15
CA VAL A 608 -3.66 -19.74 15.88
C VAL A 608 -2.45 -19.91 15.00
N ASP A 609 -1.45 -20.66 15.50
CA ASP A 609 -0.30 -21.08 14.71
C ASP A 609 -0.58 -22.50 14.20
N THR A 610 -0.36 -22.70 12.90
CA THR A 610 -0.49 -24.00 12.27
C THR A 610 0.91 -24.57 12.04
N ILE A 611 1.18 -25.75 12.61
CA ILE A 611 2.39 -26.53 12.41
C ILE A 611 2.02 -27.68 11.50
N GLY A 612 2.45 -27.63 10.24
CA GLY A 612 2.14 -28.67 9.27
C GLY A 612 3.41 -29.20 8.64
N PHE A 613 3.65 -30.51 8.70
CA PHE A 613 4.86 -31.09 8.11
C PHE A 613 4.67 -32.51 7.61
N GLU A 614 5.45 -32.83 6.60
CA GLU A 614 5.61 -34.18 6.09
C GLU A 614 6.62 -34.93 6.94
N VAL A 615 6.28 -36.16 7.31
CA VAL A 615 7.18 -37.00 8.10
C VAL A 615 8.08 -37.81 7.17
N THR A 616 9.34 -37.44 7.13
CA THR A 616 10.36 -38.10 6.32
C THR A 616 10.95 -39.32 7.05
N PRO A 617 11.53 -40.29 6.34
CA PRO A 617 12.22 -41.45 6.97
C PRO A 617 13.39 -41.06 7.88
N ALA A 618 13.95 -39.86 7.73
CA ALA A 618 15.01 -39.33 8.58
C ALA A 618 14.51 -38.92 9.97
N MET A 619 13.20 -38.64 10.12
CA MET A 619 12.56 -38.25 11.38
C MET A 619 12.23 -39.44 12.27
N THR A 620 13.27 -40.11 12.76
CA THR A 620 13.14 -41.40 13.48
C THR A 620 12.45 -41.30 14.83
N SER A 621 12.64 -40.17 15.59
CA SER A 621 11.97 -39.98 16.88
C SER A 621 10.48 -39.70 16.66
N THR A 622 10.14 -38.88 15.65
CA THR A 622 8.76 -38.57 15.25
C THR A 622 8.04 -39.85 14.81
N LEU A 623 8.66 -40.65 13.95
CA LEU A 623 8.10 -41.92 13.50
C LEU A 623 7.81 -42.85 14.66
N ALA A 624 8.69 -42.98 15.65
CA ALA A 624 8.47 -43.84 16.81
C ALA A 624 7.26 -43.43 17.64
N VAL A 625 7.04 -42.10 17.80
CA VAL A 625 5.86 -41.56 18.51
C VAL A 625 4.60 -41.81 17.72
N LEU A 626 4.62 -41.61 16.39
CA LEU A 626 3.46 -41.82 15.52
C LEU A 626 3.07 -43.30 15.46
N GLU A 627 4.02 -44.22 15.35
CA GLU A 627 3.78 -45.66 15.39
C GLU A 627 3.16 -46.12 16.72
N GLU A 628 3.50 -45.48 17.84
CA GLU A 628 2.86 -45.77 19.13
C GLU A 628 1.41 -45.25 19.14
N ILE A 629 1.15 -44.11 18.53
CA ILE A 629 -0.21 -43.55 18.37
C ILE A 629 -1.04 -44.49 17.48
N GLU A 630 -0.53 -44.92 16.33
CA GLU A 630 -1.19 -45.88 15.43
C GLU A 630 -1.52 -47.21 16.12
N ARG A 631 -0.70 -47.65 17.07
CA ARG A 631 -0.91 -48.88 17.82
C ARG A 631 -1.93 -48.77 18.96
N THR A 632 -2.09 -47.55 19.52
CA THR A 632 -2.91 -47.31 20.71
C THR A 632 -4.26 -46.64 20.41
N CYS A 633 -4.41 -45.99 19.27
CA CYS A 633 -5.62 -45.28 18.85
C CYS A 633 -6.24 -45.95 17.62
N GLU A 634 -7.57 -46.02 17.57
CA GLU A 634 -8.29 -46.40 16.34
C GLU A 634 -8.41 -45.16 15.42
N PRO A 635 -8.23 -45.32 14.11
CA PRO A 635 -8.42 -44.21 13.17
C PRO A 635 -9.89 -43.74 13.17
N ASP A 636 -10.09 -42.45 12.96
CA ASP A 636 -11.42 -41.85 12.90
C ASP A 636 -12.23 -42.45 11.73
N ALA A 637 -13.48 -42.86 11.97
CA ALA A 637 -14.31 -43.68 11.07
C ALA A 637 -14.91 -42.93 9.86
N SER A 638 -14.44 -41.73 9.53
CA SER A 638 -14.97 -40.95 8.40
C SER A 638 -13.87 -40.31 7.58
N PRO A 639 -13.82 -40.49 6.26
CA PRO A 639 -12.98 -39.66 5.42
C PRO A 639 -13.55 -38.25 5.46
N VAL A 640 -12.83 -37.32 6.08
CA VAL A 640 -13.12 -35.88 5.95
C VAL A 640 -12.68 -35.51 4.54
N SER A 641 -13.65 -35.28 3.64
CA SER A 641 -13.36 -34.68 2.34
C SER A 641 -12.69 -33.32 2.61
N ALA A 642 -11.58 -33.06 1.93
CA ALA A 642 -10.78 -31.83 2.09
C ALA A 642 -11.59 -30.53 1.84
N GLU A 643 -12.83 -30.61 1.36
CA GLU A 643 -13.75 -29.48 1.16
C GLU A 643 -14.51 -29.04 2.44
N GLU A 644 -14.59 -29.88 3.49
CA GLU A 644 -15.29 -29.52 4.74
C GLU A 644 -14.36 -29.01 5.86
N ALA A 645 -13.05 -29.08 5.66
CA ALA A 645 -12.07 -28.72 6.68
C ALA A 645 -11.57 -27.26 6.60
N ILE A 646 -12.09 -26.45 5.66
CA ILE A 646 -11.77 -25.01 5.62
C ILE A 646 -12.97 -24.24 6.23
N PRO A 647 -12.86 -23.73 7.48
CA PRO A 647 -13.88 -22.89 8.07
C PRO A 647 -13.92 -21.47 7.46
#